data_43d60b49a633aa35dd249ea89712ccdf
#
_entry.id   43d60b49a633aa35dd249ea89712ccdf
#
_cell.length_a   1.000
_cell.length_b   1.000
_cell.length_c   1.000
_cell.angle_alpha   90.00
_cell.angle_beta   90.00
_cell.angle_gamma   90.00
#
_symmetry.space_group_name_H-M   'P 1'
#
loop_
_entity.id
_entity.type
_entity.pdbx_description
1 polymer ?
#
loop_
_entity_poly.entity_id
_entity_poly.type
_entity_poly.pdbx_seq_one_letter_code
_entity_poly.pdbx_strand_id
1 'polypeptide(L)'
;MGNQNESNYDANQIQILEGLQAVRKRPGMYIGSTSTRGLHHLVYEIVDNSVDEALAGFCTEIDVSINEDGSVTVIDNGRGIPTGIHKKAGIPAVEVVFTILHAGGKFGGGGYKGSGGLHGGGASVVNALSNWLEVEISRDGKVYKQRYERGNVIYKLKEIGKTDKTGTKVTFMPDDTIFDDVIFDYKVLRTRLREMAFLTKGLKINLEDKREGKEQRESFHYEGGIKEFIAYLNKTKTALYDKIIYIEGNKDDIYVEVAMQHNDSYNELTLSFVNNINTPEGGMHLTGFKSAITKVFNDYARSNKILRDKEENLSGDDLREGLTAIVSIKIPEPQFEGQTKQKLGNAEARTAVEGLVTEKLTYFLEQNPQVAKAIVGKAVVAQRARMAARKARDVARKSTLETNMALPGKLADCSDPNPKNCEIYIVEGDSAGGSAKTARSRATQAILPLRGKILNVEKARIDRILENAEIKAMITAFGTGIRENFNIEKLRYDKIIIMTDADVDGAHIATLMLTFFFRFMPDLIKEGHVYLAQPPLYKLEKNKKTWYAYSDEELADILNEVGRDQNNKIQRYKGLGEMDAEQLWDTTMDPEKRVLLRVAIDENSESELDLTFDTLMGERVEPRREFIETNAKFVKNLDI
;
A
#
# COMPACT_ATOMS: atom_id res chain seq x y z
N MET A 1 -33.15 -44.53 5.63
CA MET A 1 -31.86 -45.08 6.15
C MET A 1 -30.85 -43.95 6.05
N GLY A 2 -30.64 -43.25 7.14
CA GLY A 2 -29.73 -42.12 7.20
C GLY A 2 -28.29 -42.61 7.39
N ASN A 3 -27.42 -42.19 6.48
CA ASN A 3 -25.98 -42.28 6.72
C ASN A 3 -25.57 -41.06 7.56
N GLN A 4 -25.40 -41.28 8.85
CA GLN A 4 -24.63 -40.40 9.74
C GLN A 4 -23.14 -40.66 9.44
N ASN A 5 -22.52 -39.75 8.70
CA ASN A 5 -21.07 -39.61 8.75
C ASN A 5 -20.73 -38.94 10.10
N GLU A 6 -20.60 -39.74 11.15
CA GLU A 6 -19.88 -39.34 12.35
C GLU A 6 -18.41 -39.12 11.97
N SER A 7 -18.01 -37.87 11.84
CA SER A 7 -16.61 -37.51 11.81
C SER A 7 -16.04 -37.85 13.21
N ASN A 8 -15.40 -39.00 13.33
CA ASN A 8 -14.64 -39.36 14.54
C ASN A 8 -13.50 -38.37 14.70
N TYR A 9 -13.74 -37.27 15.41
CA TYR A 9 -12.69 -36.37 15.90
C TYR A 9 -12.05 -37.02 17.13
N ASP A 10 -10.90 -37.62 16.91
CA ASP A 10 -10.16 -38.37 17.94
C ASP A 10 -8.76 -37.73 18.16
N ALA A 11 -8.10 -38.07 19.29
CA ALA A 11 -6.80 -37.56 19.66
C ALA A 11 -5.70 -37.79 18.60
N ASN A 12 -5.83 -38.81 17.77
CA ASN A 12 -4.89 -39.13 16.69
C ASN A 12 -5.00 -38.18 15.50
N GLN A 13 -6.08 -37.38 15.41
CA GLN A 13 -6.26 -36.36 14.39
C GLN A 13 -5.61 -35.02 14.76
N ILE A 14 -5.16 -34.86 15.99
CA ILE A 14 -4.41 -33.70 16.46
C ILE A 14 -2.97 -33.84 15.97
N GLN A 15 -2.62 -33.10 14.90
CA GLN A 15 -1.25 -33.07 14.38
C GLN A 15 -0.42 -32.01 15.12
N ILE A 16 0.67 -32.42 15.70
CA ILE A 16 1.68 -31.51 16.26
C ILE A 16 2.67 -31.22 15.13
N LEU A 17 2.76 -29.94 14.74
CA LEU A 17 3.73 -29.47 13.77
C LEU A 17 4.91 -28.87 14.52
N GLU A 18 6.09 -29.43 14.33
CA GLU A 18 7.32 -28.96 14.97
C GLU A 18 8.18 -28.14 14.00
N GLY A 19 8.84 -27.11 14.53
CA GLY A 19 9.86 -26.34 13.85
C GLY A 19 9.38 -25.68 12.53
N LEU A 20 10.23 -25.74 11.51
CA LEU A 20 10.01 -25.08 10.22
C LEU A 20 8.91 -25.72 9.36
N GLN A 21 8.48 -26.92 9.66
CA GLN A 21 7.35 -27.57 8.96
C GLN A 21 6.03 -26.83 9.22
N ALA A 22 5.86 -26.25 10.42
CA ALA A 22 4.70 -25.43 10.74
C ALA A 22 4.62 -24.20 9.83
N VAL A 23 5.76 -23.55 9.53
CA VAL A 23 5.87 -22.41 8.62
C VAL A 23 5.46 -22.82 7.21
N ARG A 24 5.99 -23.92 6.70
CA ARG A 24 5.67 -24.41 5.34
C ARG A 24 4.20 -24.80 5.18
N LYS A 25 3.58 -25.35 6.22
CA LYS A 25 2.18 -25.79 6.19
C LYS A 25 1.20 -24.61 6.31
N ARG A 26 1.59 -23.54 7.00
CA ARG A 26 0.78 -22.33 7.21
C ARG A 26 1.57 -21.05 7.02
N PRO A 27 2.10 -20.80 5.82
CA PRO A 27 2.97 -19.65 5.54
C PRO A 27 2.28 -18.31 5.84
N GLY A 28 0.98 -18.19 5.56
CA GLY A 28 0.21 -16.97 5.83
C GLY A 28 0.24 -16.50 7.29
N MET A 29 0.45 -17.39 8.26
CA MET A 29 0.60 -17.01 9.67
C MET A 29 1.91 -16.25 9.95
N TYR A 30 2.92 -16.38 9.09
CA TYR A 30 4.27 -15.81 9.28
C TYR A 30 4.56 -14.64 8.35
N ILE A 31 4.06 -14.70 7.12
CA ILE A 31 4.31 -13.69 6.08
C ILE A 31 3.03 -12.99 5.56
N GLY A 32 1.88 -13.26 6.21
CA GLY A 32 0.59 -12.65 5.90
C GLY A 32 -0.14 -13.27 4.70
N SER A 33 0.54 -13.62 3.63
CA SER A 33 -0.04 -14.26 2.43
C SER A 33 1.03 -15.01 1.63
N THR A 34 0.61 -15.84 0.66
CA THR A 34 1.49 -16.48 -0.35
C THR A 34 1.48 -15.75 -1.69
N SER A 35 0.80 -14.62 -1.77
CA SER A 35 0.78 -13.74 -2.94
C SER A 35 2.09 -12.96 -3.09
N THR A 36 2.18 -12.12 -4.10
CA THR A 36 3.29 -11.18 -4.35
C THR A 36 3.72 -10.40 -3.09
N ARG A 37 2.78 -10.02 -2.23
CA ARG A 37 3.06 -9.33 -0.96
C ARG A 37 3.92 -10.19 -0.02
N GLY A 38 3.53 -11.44 0.22
CA GLY A 38 4.28 -12.36 1.07
C GLY A 38 5.63 -12.74 0.46
N LEU A 39 5.72 -12.81 -0.87
CA LEU A 39 6.99 -13.03 -1.57
C LEU A 39 8.01 -11.93 -1.25
N HIS A 40 7.62 -10.66 -1.39
CA HIS A 40 8.51 -9.52 -1.13
C HIS A 40 8.86 -9.41 0.37
N HIS A 41 7.99 -9.87 1.25
CA HIS A 41 8.25 -9.90 2.69
C HIS A 41 9.49 -10.74 3.05
N LEU A 42 9.81 -11.79 2.28
CA LEU A 42 11.02 -12.57 2.47
C LEU A 42 12.29 -11.71 2.35
N VAL A 43 12.31 -10.80 1.38
CA VAL A 43 13.44 -9.86 1.20
C VAL A 43 13.52 -8.91 2.40
N TYR A 44 12.39 -8.39 2.84
CA TYR A 44 12.34 -7.45 3.98
C TYR A 44 12.86 -8.08 5.27
N GLU A 45 12.54 -9.34 5.55
CA GLU A 45 13.02 -10.03 6.75
C GLU A 45 14.56 -10.19 6.76
N ILE A 46 15.18 -10.41 5.61
CA ILE A 46 16.66 -10.48 5.52
C ILE A 46 17.28 -9.09 5.61
N VAL A 47 16.72 -8.10 4.91
CA VAL A 47 17.22 -6.70 4.94
C VAL A 47 17.08 -6.10 6.33
N ASP A 48 15.97 -6.35 7.03
CA ASP A 48 15.74 -5.86 8.40
C ASP A 48 16.84 -6.35 9.38
N ASN A 49 17.37 -7.55 9.19
CA ASN A 49 18.51 -8.03 9.98
C ASN A 49 19.78 -7.19 9.74
N SER A 50 20.02 -6.79 8.49
CA SER A 50 21.16 -5.93 8.13
C SER A 50 20.94 -4.48 8.61
N VAL A 51 19.70 -3.99 8.57
CA VAL A 51 19.33 -2.67 9.13
C VAL A 51 19.51 -2.66 10.65
N ASP A 52 19.18 -3.76 11.34
CA ASP A 52 19.44 -3.88 12.79
C ASP A 52 20.93 -3.79 13.12
N GLU A 53 21.82 -4.36 12.28
CA GLU A 53 23.28 -4.16 12.40
C GLU A 53 23.67 -2.69 12.18
N ALA A 54 23.00 -1.97 11.27
CA ALA A 54 23.23 -0.55 11.05
C ALA A 54 22.76 0.29 12.26
N LEU A 55 21.59 -0.01 12.82
CA LEU A 55 21.08 0.64 14.03
C LEU A 55 21.98 0.39 15.25
N ALA A 56 22.64 -0.75 15.29
CA ALA A 56 23.64 -1.07 16.31
C ALA A 56 25.01 -0.40 16.05
N GLY A 57 25.18 0.32 14.92
CA GLY A 57 26.37 1.06 14.56
C GLY A 57 27.48 0.24 13.87
N PHE A 58 27.17 -0.96 13.39
CA PHE A 58 28.16 -1.88 12.81
C PHE A 58 28.04 -2.09 11.29
N CYS A 59 26.95 -1.62 10.68
CA CYS A 59 26.74 -1.71 9.23
C CYS A 59 26.53 -0.33 8.63
N THR A 60 27.15 -0.06 7.50
CA THR A 60 27.07 1.21 6.76
C THR A 60 26.58 1.06 5.35
N GLU A 61 26.60 -0.16 4.81
CA GLU A 61 26.19 -0.44 3.43
C GLU A 61 25.51 -1.80 3.32
N ILE A 62 24.40 -1.83 2.57
CA ILE A 62 23.62 -3.02 2.26
C ILE A 62 23.46 -3.09 0.74
N ASP A 63 23.79 -4.23 0.13
CA ASP A 63 23.56 -4.51 -1.28
C ASP A 63 22.44 -5.54 -1.42
N VAL A 64 21.41 -5.21 -2.20
CA VAL A 64 20.30 -6.11 -2.54
C VAL A 64 20.28 -6.33 -4.04
N SER A 65 20.27 -7.57 -4.50
CA SER A 65 20.19 -7.88 -5.92
C SER A 65 19.17 -8.96 -6.23
N ILE A 66 18.37 -8.73 -7.27
CA ILE A 66 17.57 -9.76 -7.94
C ILE A 66 18.48 -10.37 -8.99
N ASN A 67 18.84 -11.65 -8.84
CA ASN A 67 19.78 -12.33 -9.71
C ASN A 67 19.13 -12.79 -11.03
N GLU A 68 19.94 -13.18 -12.01
CA GLU A 68 19.50 -13.65 -13.33
C GLU A 68 18.54 -14.85 -13.23
N ASP A 69 18.78 -15.75 -12.27
CA ASP A 69 17.94 -16.94 -12.02
C ASP A 69 16.66 -16.65 -11.22
N GLY A 70 16.42 -15.39 -10.83
CA GLY A 70 15.26 -14.98 -10.01
C GLY A 70 15.49 -15.10 -8.49
N SER A 71 16.63 -15.63 -8.03
CA SER A 71 17.00 -15.60 -6.61
C SER A 71 17.31 -14.18 -6.15
N VAL A 72 17.28 -13.94 -4.83
CA VAL A 72 17.66 -12.66 -4.24
C VAL A 72 18.87 -12.82 -3.35
N THR A 73 19.82 -11.89 -3.48
CA THR A 73 21.01 -11.78 -2.63
C THR A 73 20.96 -10.50 -1.82
N VAL A 74 21.20 -10.60 -0.52
CA VAL A 74 21.37 -9.47 0.41
C VAL A 74 22.77 -9.58 1.04
N ILE A 75 23.55 -8.52 0.95
CA ILE A 75 24.91 -8.44 1.51
C ILE A 75 24.97 -7.23 2.44
N ASP A 76 25.49 -7.41 3.64
CA ASP A 76 25.81 -6.31 4.54
C ASP A 76 27.32 -6.34 4.92
N ASN A 77 27.81 -5.20 5.37
CA ASN A 77 29.16 -5.06 5.90
C ASN A 77 29.19 -5.00 7.44
N GLY A 78 28.21 -5.62 8.10
CA GLY A 78 28.10 -5.69 9.56
C GLY A 78 29.15 -6.64 10.19
N ARG A 79 28.91 -7.04 11.43
CA ARG A 79 29.86 -7.93 12.17
C ARG A 79 29.90 -9.36 11.67
N GLY A 80 28.92 -9.78 10.87
CA GLY A 80 28.70 -11.17 10.49
C GLY A 80 28.02 -11.98 11.62
N ILE A 81 27.13 -12.89 11.25
CA ILE A 81 26.46 -13.80 12.19
C ILE A 81 27.51 -14.64 12.93
N PRO A 82 27.37 -14.85 14.26
CA PRO A 82 28.30 -15.71 15.00
C PRO A 82 28.37 -17.14 14.44
N THR A 83 29.58 -17.68 14.29
CA THR A 83 29.82 -19.03 13.73
C THR A 83 30.16 -20.07 14.77
N GLY A 84 30.40 -19.66 16.02
CA GLY A 84 30.68 -20.56 17.15
C GLY A 84 29.48 -21.44 17.55
N ILE A 85 29.76 -22.49 18.30
CA ILE A 85 28.73 -23.41 18.78
C ILE A 85 27.86 -22.76 19.86
N HIS A 86 26.55 -22.77 19.67
CA HIS A 86 25.58 -22.26 20.63
C HIS A 86 25.44 -23.23 21.81
N LYS A 87 25.71 -22.77 23.03
CA LYS A 87 25.83 -23.62 24.24
C LYS A 87 24.61 -24.49 24.51
N LYS A 88 23.39 -23.99 24.29
CA LYS A 88 22.16 -24.76 24.54
C LYS A 88 21.77 -25.69 23.39
N ALA A 89 22.02 -25.26 22.15
CA ALA A 89 21.59 -26.01 20.97
C ALA A 89 22.62 -27.02 20.48
N GLY A 90 23.90 -26.88 20.84
CA GLY A 90 24.96 -27.79 20.42
C GLY A 90 25.35 -27.73 18.95
N ILE A 91 24.82 -26.75 18.21
CA ILE A 91 25.04 -26.50 16.77
C ILE A 91 25.59 -25.08 16.55
N PRO A 92 26.16 -24.75 15.38
CA PRO A 92 26.63 -23.40 15.10
C PRO A 92 25.52 -22.35 15.27
N ALA A 93 25.85 -21.18 15.80
CA ALA A 93 24.86 -20.12 16.05
C ALA A 93 24.16 -19.69 14.75
N VAL A 94 24.82 -19.67 13.61
CA VAL A 94 24.20 -19.42 12.29
C VAL A 94 23.12 -20.45 11.97
N GLU A 95 23.38 -21.72 12.25
CA GLU A 95 22.40 -22.79 12.04
C GLU A 95 21.18 -22.62 12.96
N VAL A 96 21.38 -22.19 14.21
CA VAL A 96 20.29 -21.81 15.12
C VAL A 96 19.41 -20.71 14.53
N VAL A 97 20.01 -19.64 13.97
CA VAL A 97 19.30 -18.51 13.37
C VAL A 97 18.42 -18.93 12.19
N PHE A 98 18.90 -19.86 11.36
CA PHE A 98 18.19 -20.26 10.14
C PHE A 98 17.27 -21.48 10.30
N THR A 99 17.39 -22.26 11.38
CA THR A 99 16.63 -23.51 11.52
C THR A 99 15.70 -23.57 12.74
N ILE A 100 15.86 -22.67 13.71
CA ILE A 100 15.04 -22.67 14.93
C ILE A 100 14.15 -21.44 14.96
N LEU A 101 12.82 -21.66 15.02
CA LEU A 101 11.86 -20.57 15.23
C LEU A 101 12.07 -19.97 16.62
N HIS A 102 11.88 -18.65 16.71
CA HIS A 102 12.02 -17.90 17.95
C HIS A 102 13.43 -17.99 18.57
N ALA A 103 14.45 -18.09 17.74
CA ALA A 103 15.84 -18.03 18.16
C ALA A 103 16.53 -16.81 17.54
N GLY A 104 17.25 -16.03 18.35
CA GLY A 104 18.00 -14.86 17.87
C GLY A 104 18.68 -14.11 19.00
N GLY A 105 19.72 -13.36 18.67
CA GLY A 105 20.49 -12.54 19.63
C GLY A 105 19.75 -11.31 20.17
N LYS A 106 18.50 -11.12 19.78
CA LYS A 106 17.67 -9.93 20.09
C LYS A 106 16.79 -10.11 21.34
N PHE A 107 16.70 -11.32 21.89
CA PHE A 107 15.87 -11.66 23.08
C PHE A 107 16.49 -11.32 24.43
N GLY A 108 17.68 -10.79 24.52
CA GLY A 108 18.39 -10.67 25.78
C GLY A 108 18.94 -9.30 26.16
N GLY A 109 18.53 -8.23 25.52
CA GLY A 109 18.94 -6.84 25.91
C GLY A 109 20.44 -6.51 25.72
N GLY A 110 21.23 -7.40 25.19
CA GLY A 110 22.70 -7.31 25.21
C GLY A 110 23.38 -6.64 24.03
N GLY A 111 22.67 -6.23 22.98
CA GLY A 111 23.35 -5.70 21.78
C GLY A 111 22.48 -4.94 20.79
N TYR A 112 21.18 -5.03 20.91
CA TYR A 112 20.24 -4.43 19.96
C TYR A 112 19.12 -3.70 20.69
N LYS A 113 19.31 -2.44 21.04
CA LYS A 113 18.24 -1.58 21.58
C LYS A 113 17.39 -1.05 20.42
N GLY A 114 16.10 -1.38 20.41
CA GLY A 114 15.15 -0.87 19.40
C GLY A 114 15.23 -1.55 18.03
N SER A 115 15.52 -2.87 18.00
CA SER A 115 15.53 -3.64 16.74
C SER A 115 14.11 -3.96 16.24
N GLY A 116 13.94 -4.03 14.91
CA GLY A 116 12.69 -4.42 14.26
C GLY A 116 12.38 -5.92 14.38
N GLY A 117 13.41 -6.75 14.53
CA GLY A 117 13.34 -8.20 14.52
C GLY A 117 13.02 -8.84 15.86
N LEU A 118 11.88 -8.51 16.49
CA LEU A 118 11.51 -8.94 17.84
C LEU A 118 11.16 -10.41 18.00
N HIS A 119 10.70 -11.06 16.95
CA HIS A 119 10.23 -12.44 17.04
C HIS A 119 11.32 -13.49 16.81
N GLY A 120 12.54 -13.09 16.47
CA GLY A 120 13.69 -13.98 16.30
C GLY A 120 13.47 -15.12 15.27
N GLY A 121 12.55 -14.91 14.30
CA GLY A 121 12.15 -15.96 13.38
C GLY A 121 12.24 -15.60 11.90
N GLY A 122 12.55 -14.35 11.54
CA GLY A 122 12.53 -13.92 10.16
C GLY A 122 13.42 -14.74 9.23
N ALA A 123 14.69 -14.91 9.60
CA ALA A 123 15.64 -15.70 8.80
C ALA A 123 15.23 -17.18 8.67
N SER A 124 14.73 -17.81 9.73
CA SER A 124 14.26 -19.19 9.70
C SER A 124 12.97 -19.34 8.87
N VAL A 125 12.10 -18.35 8.89
CA VAL A 125 10.90 -18.30 8.03
C VAL A 125 11.30 -18.21 6.55
N VAL A 126 12.24 -17.32 6.18
CA VAL A 126 12.76 -17.23 4.80
C VAL A 126 13.37 -18.55 4.36
N ASN A 127 14.17 -19.19 5.22
CA ASN A 127 14.75 -20.50 4.95
C ASN A 127 13.68 -21.57 4.72
N ALA A 128 12.65 -21.64 5.58
CA ALA A 128 11.56 -22.59 5.46
C ALA A 128 10.77 -22.44 4.16
N LEU A 129 10.59 -21.20 3.67
CA LEU A 129 9.80 -20.86 2.49
C LEU A 129 10.63 -20.73 1.21
N SER A 130 11.90 -21.07 1.27
CA SER A 130 12.81 -21.09 0.12
C SER A 130 13.04 -22.49 -0.37
N ASN A 131 13.13 -22.65 -1.69
CA ASN A 131 13.58 -23.89 -2.32
C ASN A 131 15.02 -24.19 -1.86
N TRP A 132 15.89 -23.18 -1.91
CA TRP A 132 17.20 -23.21 -1.30
C TRP A 132 17.60 -21.85 -0.72
N LEU A 133 18.45 -21.87 0.29
CA LEU A 133 19.07 -20.69 0.88
C LEU A 133 20.55 -20.98 1.18
N GLU A 134 21.41 -20.04 0.83
CA GLU A 134 22.83 -20.04 1.15
C GLU A 134 23.19 -18.84 2.02
N VAL A 135 23.98 -19.06 3.05
CA VAL A 135 24.57 -18.00 3.85
C VAL A 135 26.09 -18.08 3.79
N GLU A 136 26.72 -16.94 3.50
CA GLU A 136 28.14 -16.73 3.61
C GLU A 136 28.43 -15.69 4.69
N ILE A 137 29.36 -15.99 5.60
CA ILE A 137 29.67 -15.14 6.75
C ILE A 137 31.15 -14.82 6.72
N SER A 138 31.47 -13.53 6.63
CA SER A 138 32.83 -13.00 6.77
C SER A 138 33.01 -12.54 8.21
N ARG A 139 33.81 -13.28 9.00
CA ARG A 139 34.03 -13.00 10.42
C ARG A 139 35.34 -13.61 10.89
N ASP A 140 36.04 -12.93 11.81
CA ASP A 140 37.27 -13.37 12.46
C ASP A 140 38.35 -13.81 11.47
N GLY A 141 38.49 -13.08 10.36
CA GLY A 141 39.49 -13.32 9.32
C GLY A 141 39.16 -14.46 8.34
N LYS A 142 37.96 -15.05 8.44
CA LYS A 142 37.54 -16.22 7.67
C LYS A 142 36.21 -15.99 6.98
N VAL A 143 35.98 -16.75 5.91
CA VAL A 143 34.67 -16.83 5.23
C VAL A 143 34.12 -18.23 5.48
N TYR A 144 32.92 -18.26 6.00
CA TYR A 144 32.16 -19.50 6.26
C TYR A 144 30.96 -19.57 5.33
N LYS A 145 30.55 -20.80 4.98
CA LYS A 145 29.37 -21.03 4.13
C LYS A 145 28.54 -22.21 4.64
N GLN A 146 27.21 -22.06 4.54
CA GLN A 146 26.24 -23.13 4.79
C GLN A 146 25.08 -23.00 3.80
N ARG A 147 24.51 -24.14 3.42
CA ARG A 147 23.34 -24.23 2.51
C ARG A 147 22.22 -25.01 3.16
N TYR A 148 21.02 -24.55 2.87
CA TYR A 148 19.76 -25.15 3.30
C TYR A 148 18.86 -25.38 2.09
N GLU A 149 17.97 -26.38 2.17
CA GLU A 149 16.91 -26.63 1.21
C GLU A 149 15.61 -26.88 1.95
N ARG A 150 14.61 -26.04 1.70
CA ARG A 150 13.29 -26.09 2.34
C ARG A 150 13.39 -26.17 3.89
N GLY A 151 14.29 -25.38 4.44
CA GLY A 151 14.54 -25.33 5.88
C GLY A 151 15.54 -26.35 6.41
N ASN A 152 15.93 -27.37 5.65
CA ASN A 152 16.83 -28.44 6.09
C ASN A 152 18.29 -28.11 5.76
N VAL A 153 19.19 -28.44 6.70
CA VAL A 153 20.63 -28.30 6.51
C VAL A 153 21.13 -29.33 5.48
N ILE A 154 21.82 -28.87 4.42
CA ILE A 154 22.38 -29.75 3.38
C ILE A 154 23.80 -30.19 3.73
N TYR A 155 24.59 -29.29 4.28
CA TYR A 155 25.94 -29.61 4.79
C TYR A 155 26.27 -28.72 5.99
N LYS A 156 27.16 -29.25 6.87
CA LYS A 156 27.64 -28.52 8.06
C LYS A 156 28.37 -27.23 7.64
N LEU A 157 28.30 -26.21 8.50
CA LEU A 157 29.06 -24.97 8.32
C LEU A 157 30.53 -25.27 8.03
N LYS A 158 31.04 -24.74 6.94
CA LYS A 158 32.44 -24.95 6.48
C LYS A 158 33.14 -23.64 6.20
N GLU A 159 34.43 -23.57 6.52
CA GLU A 159 35.31 -22.51 6.10
C GLU A 159 35.62 -22.67 4.61
N ILE A 160 35.45 -21.58 3.82
CA ILE A 160 35.68 -21.58 2.37
C ILE A 160 36.78 -20.62 1.95
N GLY A 161 37.27 -19.76 2.84
CA GLY A 161 38.32 -18.81 2.52
C GLY A 161 38.73 -17.92 3.68
N LYS A 162 39.64 -17.00 3.40
CA LYS A 162 40.08 -15.94 4.32
C LYS A 162 39.67 -14.58 3.79
N THR A 163 39.44 -13.63 4.69
CA THR A 163 39.03 -12.27 4.36
C THR A 163 39.47 -11.29 5.45
N ASP A 164 39.71 -10.06 5.08
CA ASP A 164 39.91 -8.93 5.98
C ASP A 164 38.60 -8.14 6.25
N LYS A 165 37.51 -8.52 5.57
CA LYS A 165 36.20 -7.89 5.71
C LYS A 165 35.32 -8.64 6.70
N THR A 166 34.27 -7.95 7.20
CA THR A 166 33.19 -8.57 7.98
C THR A 166 31.86 -8.36 7.26
N GLY A 167 30.88 -9.21 7.54
CA GLY A 167 29.54 -9.08 7.00
C GLY A 167 28.83 -10.41 6.83
N THR A 168 27.59 -10.31 6.38
CA THR A 168 26.73 -11.45 6.07
C THR A 168 26.21 -11.31 4.64
N LYS A 169 26.26 -12.42 3.88
CA LYS A 169 25.62 -12.54 2.57
C LYS A 169 24.62 -13.67 2.62
N VAL A 170 23.37 -13.37 2.33
CA VAL A 170 22.29 -14.35 2.21
C VAL A 170 21.78 -14.35 0.79
N THR A 171 21.72 -15.52 0.17
CA THR A 171 21.09 -15.72 -1.14
C THR A 171 20.01 -16.77 -1.01
N PHE A 172 18.82 -16.51 -1.51
CA PHE A 172 17.70 -17.44 -1.43
C PHE A 172 16.84 -17.45 -2.70
N MET A 173 16.27 -18.61 -2.98
CA MET A 173 15.30 -18.85 -4.05
C MET A 173 13.96 -19.21 -3.41
N PRO A 174 12.89 -18.42 -3.58
CA PRO A 174 11.56 -18.77 -3.06
C PRO A 174 11.08 -20.12 -3.59
N ASP A 175 10.28 -20.82 -2.76
CA ASP A 175 9.73 -22.12 -3.16
C ASP A 175 8.44 -21.93 -3.98
N ASP A 176 8.49 -22.27 -5.27
CA ASP A 176 7.39 -22.20 -6.23
C ASP A 176 6.22 -23.14 -5.92
N THR A 177 6.41 -24.09 -4.98
CA THR A 177 5.32 -24.94 -4.48
C THR A 177 4.49 -24.27 -3.38
N ILE A 178 4.91 -23.10 -2.89
CA ILE A 178 4.26 -22.35 -1.79
C ILE A 178 3.67 -21.04 -2.29
N PHE A 179 4.41 -20.31 -3.13
CA PHE A 179 3.99 -19.00 -3.63
C PHE A 179 3.23 -19.13 -4.95
N ASP A 180 2.20 -18.29 -5.12
CA ASP A 180 1.40 -18.22 -6.34
C ASP A 180 2.25 -17.74 -7.54
N ASP A 181 3.24 -16.88 -7.27
CA ASP A 181 4.25 -16.39 -8.20
C ASP A 181 5.56 -16.15 -7.44
N VAL A 182 6.70 -16.40 -8.08
CA VAL A 182 8.04 -16.23 -7.52
C VAL A 182 8.82 -15.09 -8.20
N ILE A 183 8.12 -14.20 -8.92
CA ILE A 183 8.72 -13.07 -9.64
C ILE A 183 8.74 -11.83 -8.73
N PHE A 184 9.96 -11.39 -8.38
CA PHE A 184 10.12 -10.15 -7.62
C PHE A 184 9.89 -8.90 -8.49
N ASP A 185 9.14 -7.93 -7.96
CA ASP A 185 8.95 -6.63 -8.56
C ASP A 185 9.99 -5.64 -8.01
N TYR A 186 10.85 -5.15 -8.92
CA TYR A 186 11.89 -4.18 -8.59
C TYR A 186 11.32 -2.90 -7.98
N LYS A 187 10.18 -2.40 -8.48
CA LYS A 187 9.58 -1.14 -8.00
C LYS A 187 9.09 -1.27 -6.56
N VAL A 188 8.55 -2.42 -6.20
CA VAL A 188 8.10 -2.72 -4.83
C VAL A 188 9.29 -2.72 -3.88
N LEU A 189 10.37 -3.44 -4.22
CA LEU A 189 11.60 -3.45 -3.43
C LEU A 189 12.23 -2.06 -3.34
N ARG A 190 12.30 -1.33 -4.46
CA ARG A 190 12.84 0.04 -4.54
C ARG A 190 12.18 0.97 -3.53
N THR A 191 10.85 0.98 -3.49
CA THR A 191 10.09 1.84 -2.58
C THR A 191 10.44 1.56 -1.13
N ARG A 192 10.39 0.30 -0.72
CA ARG A 192 10.67 -0.08 0.66
C ARG A 192 12.12 0.15 1.07
N LEU A 193 13.08 -0.18 0.22
CA LEU A 193 14.50 0.03 0.51
C LEU A 193 14.86 1.52 0.60
N ARG A 194 14.23 2.37 -0.21
CA ARG A 194 14.36 3.83 -0.12
C ARG A 194 13.84 4.35 1.22
N GLU A 195 12.67 3.88 1.66
CA GLU A 195 12.10 4.23 2.98
C GLU A 195 13.05 3.82 4.11
N MET A 196 13.60 2.60 4.08
CA MET A 196 14.56 2.13 5.07
C MET A 196 15.82 2.99 5.13
N ALA A 197 16.32 3.45 3.97
CA ALA A 197 17.46 4.35 3.91
C ALA A 197 17.17 5.74 4.50
N PHE A 198 15.95 6.29 4.29
CA PHE A 198 15.52 7.52 4.95
C PHE A 198 15.40 7.38 6.47
N LEU A 199 14.88 6.23 6.93
CA LEU A 199 14.68 5.96 8.35
C LEU A 199 15.97 5.64 9.11
N THR A 200 17.02 5.24 8.37
CA THR A 200 18.33 4.88 8.94
C THR A 200 19.39 5.84 8.41
N LYS A 201 19.45 7.01 9.04
CA LYS A 201 20.35 8.10 8.67
C LYS A 201 21.79 7.62 8.43
N GLY A 202 22.36 7.95 7.27
CA GLY A 202 23.73 7.61 6.89
C GLY A 202 23.93 6.18 6.38
N LEU A 203 22.91 5.31 6.41
CA LEU A 203 22.99 3.99 5.80
C LEU A 203 22.85 4.10 4.27
N LYS A 204 23.75 3.42 3.56
CA LYS A 204 23.66 3.27 2.10
C LYS A 204 23.04 1.94 1.75
N ILE A 205 21.98 1.96 0.93
CA ILE A 205 21.33 0.75 0.40
C ILE A 205 21.40 0.80 -1.11
N ASN A 206 21.96 -0.24 -1.73
CA ASN A 206 22.00 -0.42 -3.16
C ASN A 206 20.98 -1.49 -3.58
N LEU A 207 20.24 -1.24 -4.65
CA LEU A 207 19.33 -2.21 -5.26
C LEU A 207 19.72 -2.42 -6.72
N GLU A 208 19.88 -3.66 -7.13
CA GLU A 208 20.23 -4.05 -8.49
C GLU A 208 19.30 -5.16 -9.00
N ASP A 209 18.80 -5.01 -10.22
CA ASP A 209 18.12 -6.07 -10.97
C ASP A 209 19.07 -6.56 -12.05
N LYS A 210 19.42 -7.85 -12.03
CA LYS A 210 20.37 -8.47 -12.97
C LYS A 210 19.68 -9.34 -14.01
N ARG A 211 18.34 -9.38 -13.99
CA ARG A 211 17.56 -10.19 -14.93
C ARG A 211 17.69 -9.63 -16.34
N GLU A 212 17.83 -10.51 -17.32
CA GLU A 212 17.96 -10.15 -18.73
C GLU A 212 16.79 -9.26 -19.20
N GLY A 213 17.12 -8.12 -19.81
CA GLY A 213 16.15 -7.13 -20.30
C GLY A 213 15.48 -6.27 -19.22
N LYS A 214 15.90 -6.40 -17.95
CA LYS A 214 15.41 -5.62 -16.81
C LYS A 214 16.53 -4.97 -16.01
N GLU A 215 17.76 -4.99 -16.52
CA GLU A 215 18.96 -4.55 -15.82
C GLU A 215 18.83 -3.08 -15.39
N GLN A 216 18.91 -2.84 -14.10
CA GLN A 216 18.88 -1.51 -13.51
C GLN A 216 19.50 -1.51 -12.13
N ARG A 217 20.01 -0.36 -11.70
CA ARG A 217 20.65 -0.18 -10.39
C ARG A 217 20.33 1.19 -9.83
N GLU A 218 19.97 1.24 -8.56
CA GLU A 218 19.78 2.47 -7.79
C GLU A 218 20.50 2.38 -6.44
N SER A 219 20.93 3.55 -5.91
CA SER A 219 21.54 3.66 -4.59
C SER A 219 20.79 4.71 -3.77
N PHE A 220 20.51 4.38 -2.53
CA PHE A 220 19.79 5.23 -1.57
C PHE A 220 20.71 5.54 -0.39
N HIS A 221 20.96 6.82 -0.16
CA HIS A 221 21.80 7.29 0.93
C HIS A 221 21.38 8.70 1.35
N TYR A 222 20.92 8.85 2.58
CA TYR A 222 20.30 10.08 3.07
C TYR A 222 20.88 10.49 4.43
N GLU A 223 21.69 11.56 4.43
CA GLU A 223 22.29 12.10 5.65
C GLU A 223 21.30 12.90 6.50
N GLY A 224 20.28 13.50 5.89
CA GLY A 224 19.23 14.26 6.57
C GLY A 224 18.11 13.42 7.18
N GLY A 225 18.10 12.09 6.91
CA GLY A 225 17.13 11.18 7.47
C GLY A 225 15.67 11.51 7.11
N ILE A 226 14.77 11.51 8.09
CA ILE A 226 13.35 11.77 7.84
C ILE A 226 13.03 13.21 7.40
N LYS A 227 13.94 14.18 7.60
CA LYS A 227 13.79 15.52 7.00
C LYS A 227 13.92 15.47 5.49
N GLU A 228 14.91 14.73 4.96
CA GLU A 228 15.04 14.51 3.54
C GLU A 228 13.87 13.70 2.98
N PHE A 229 13.31 12.80 3.79
CA PHE A 229 12.12 12.07 3.41
C PHE A 229 10.90 12.99 3.23
N ILE A 230 10.67 13.95 4.12
CA ILE A 230 9.63 14.99 3.94
C ILE A 230 9.87 15.79 2.66
N ALA A 231 11.11 16.22 2.40
CA ALA A 231 11.44 16.94 1.18
C ALA A 231 11.18 16.10 -0.09
N TYR A 232 11.48 14.81 -0.04
CA TYR A 232 11.20 13.86 -1.12
C TYR A 232 9.68 13.71 -1.36
N LEU A 233 8.88 13.55 -0.31
CA LEU A 233 7.42 13.40 -0.39
C LEU A 233 6.73 14.69 -0.88
N ASN A 234 7.31 15.85 -0.60
CA ASN A 234 6.78 17.14 -1.01
C ASN A 234 7.35 17.67 -2.34
N LYS A 235 8.19 16.90 -3.04
CA LYS A 235 8.87 17.37 -4.27
C LYS A 235 7.92 17.82 -5.38
N THR A 236 6.71 17.28 -5.43
CA THR A 236 5.67 17.61 -6.40
C THR A 236 4.69 18.66 -5.91
N LYS A 237 4.76 19.05 -4.65
CA LYS A 237 3.86 19.97 -3.94
C LYS A 237 4.55 21.31 -3.68
N THR A 238 3.79 22.34 -3.38
CA THR A 238 4.31 23.64 -2.96
C THR A 238 4.22 23.76 -1.44
N ALA A 239 5.37 23.80 -0.76
CA ALA A 239 5.40 23.98 0.69
C ALA A 239 4.83 25.35 1.09
N LEU A 240 4.08 25.43 2.19
CA LEU A 240 3.57 26.71 2.71
C LEU A 240 4.66 27.52 3.42
N TYR A 241 5.75 26.87 3.79
CA TYR A 241 6.93 27.45 4.45
C TYR A 241 8.14 26.56 4.18
N ASP A 242 9.34 27.15 4.12
CA ASP A 242 10.57 26.44 3.73
C ASP A 242 11.07 25.48 4.80
N LYS A 243 10.84 25.79 6.08
CA LYS A 243 11.37 25.07 7.22
C LYS A 243 10.60 23.77 7.46
N ILE A 244 11.27 22.62 7.37
CA ILE A 244 10.70 21.36 7.85
C ILE A 244 10.74 21.38 9.38
N ILE A 245 9.59 21.18 10.02
CA ILE A 245 9.49 21.05 11.47
C ILE A 245 10.03 19.68 11.85
N TYR A 246 11.05 19.68 12.73
CA TYR A 246 11.72 18.47 13.16
C TYR A 246 11.80 18.42 14.68
N ILE A 247 11.38 17.30 15.24
CA ILE A 247 11.32 17.05 16.68
C ILE A 247 12.00 15.72 16.94
N GLU A 248 12.93 15.67 17.87
CA GLU A 248 13.57 14.44 18.34
C GLU A 248 13.78 14.47 19.85
N GLY A 249 13.79 13.30 20.47
CA GLY A 249 14.12 13.18 21.89
C GLY A 249 13.79 11.81 22.46
N ASN A 250 14.21 11.61 23.71
CA ASN A 250 13.93 10.40 24.47
C ASN A 250 12.95 10.71 25.60
N LYS A 251 11.96 9.85 25.79
CA LYS A 251 11.06 9.88 26.93
C LYS A 251 10.68 8.46 27.32
N ASP A 252 10.90 8.10 28.58
CA ASP A 252 10.56 6.78 29.14
C ASP A 252 11.13 5.60 28.31
N ASP A 253 12.44 5.66 27.97
CA ASP A 253 13.17 4.72 27.10
C ASP A 253 12.67 4.62 25.66
N ILE A 254 11.74 5.49 25.25
CA ILE A 254 11.25 5.58 23.88
C ILE A 254 11.95 6.76 23.20
N TYR A 255 12.68 6.46 22.10
CA TYR A 255 13.19 7.50 21.21
C TYR A 255 12.12 7.87 20.20
N VAL A 256 11.82 9.16 20.14
CA VAL A 256 10.80 9.71 19.23
C VAL A 256 11.46 10.64 18.23
N GLU A 257 11.12 10.50 16.98
CA GLU A 257 11.57 11.33 15.88
C GLU A 257 10.37 11.68 15.00
N VAL A 258 10.10 12.98 14.80
CA VAL A 258 8.99 13.47 13.98
C VAL A 258 9.51 14.53 13.03
N ALA A 259 9.14 14.42 11.76
CA ALA A 259 9.33 15.48 10.77
C ALA A 259 7.99 15.80 10.11
N MET A 260 7.70 17.08 9.87
CA MET A 260 6.45 17.47 9.20
C MET A 260 6.59 18.81 8.48
N GLN A 261 5.77 18.97 7.42
CA GLN A 261 5.65 20.21 6.66
C GLN A 261 4.26 20.28 6.02
N HIS A 262 3.63 21.45 6.03
CA HIS A 262 2.38 21.67 5.32
C HIS A 262 2.66 22.19 3.90
N ASN A 263 1.82 21.77 2.97
CA ASN A 263 1.86 22.15 1.57
C ASN A 263 0.49 22.64 1.07
N ASP A 264 0.41 23.00 -0.19
CA ASP A 264 -0.77 23.58 -0.83
C ASP A 264 -1.88 22.56 -1.15
N SER A 265 -1.62 21.26 -1.01
CA SER A 265 -2.61 20.20 -1.28
C SER A 265 -3.73 20.15 -0.23
N TYR A 266 -4.77 19.37 -0.50
CA TYR A 266 -5.92 19.16 0.38
C TYR A 266 -5.90 17.81 1.11
N ASN A 267 -4.87 17.00 0.85
CA ASN A 267 -4.75 15.66 1.40
C ASN A 267 -3.72 15.61 2.53
N GLU A 268 -3.95 14.72 3.50
CA GLU A 268 -2.98 14.36 4.52
C GLU A 268 -2.16 13.17 4.02
N LEU A 269 -0.84 13.20 4.25
CA LEU A 269 0.05 12.05 4.17
C LEU A 269 0.82 11.95 5.48
N THR A 270 0.46 11.01 6.32
CA THR A 270 1.15 10.77 7.60
C THR A 270 1.63 9.33 7.65
N LEU A 271 2.94 9.12 7.53
CA LEU A 271 3.58 7.82 7.65
C LEU A 271 4.02 7.58 9.09
N SER A 272 3.83 6.38 9.59
CA SER A 272 4.23 6.00 10.94
C SER A 272 5.06 4.73 10.98
N PHE A 273 6.10 4.75 11.83
CA PHE A 273 7.10 3.69 11.92
C PHE A 273 7.42 3.37 13.38
N VAL A 274 7.64 2.09 13.65
CA VAL A 274 8.10 1.58 14.93
C VAL A 274 9.30 0.68 14.69
N ASN A 275 10.48 1.03 15.24
CA ASN A 275 11.72 0.30 15.00
C ASN A 275 11.98 0.08 13.48
N ASN A 276 11.78 1.12 12.67
CA ASN A 276 11.86 1.14 11.21
C ASN A 276 10.82 0.25 10.46
N ILE A 277 9.87 -0.34 11.18
CA ILE A 277 8.76 -1.09 10.57
C ILE A 277 7.63 -0.12 10.28
N ASN A 278 7.12 -0.14 9.04
CA ASN A 278 5.94 0.63 8.67
C ASN A 278 4.70 0.10 9.40
N THR A 279 3.91 1.03 9.96
CA THR A 279 2.65 0.73 10.64
C THR A 279 1.48 1.39 9.88
N PRO A 280 1.01 0.83 8.77
CA PRO A 280 0.01 1.46 7.91
C PRO A 280 -1.34 1.67 8.61
N GLU A 281 -1.66 0.87 9.62
CA GLU A 281 -2.83 1.06 10.48
C GLU A 281 -2.54 2.00 11.68
N GLY A 282 -1.33 2.59 11.75
CA GLY A 282 -0.91 3.49 12.80
C GLY A 282 -0.71 2.82 14.15
N GLY A 283 -1.40 3.30 15.16
CA GLY A 283 -1.31 2.82 16.54
C GLY A 283 -1.13 3.96 17.54
N MET A 284 -0.75 3.63 18.76
CA MET A 284 -0.72 4.56 19.89
C MET A 284 0.24 5.74 19.68
N HIS A 285 1.38 5.52 19.03
CA HIS A 285 2.35 6.61 18.73
C HIS A 285 1.76 7.64 17.75
N LEU A 286 1.05 7.18 16.70
CA LEU A 286 0.37 8.06 15.76
C LEU A 286 -0.79 8.81 16.43
N THR A 287 -1.56 8.11 17.28
CA THR A 287 -2.62 8.74 18.08
C THR A 287 -2.05 9.85 18.98
N GLY A 288 -0.91 9.63 19.63
CA GLY A 288 -0.20 10.65 20.43
C GLY A 288 0.21 11.86 19.61
N PHE A 289 0.75 11.65 18.41
CA PHE A 289 1.11 12.72 17.48
C PHE A 289 -0.12 13.55 17.07
N LYS A 290 -1.20 12.90 16.61
CA LYS A 290 -2.43 13.58 16.18
C LYS A 290 -3.08 14.37 17.31
N SER A 291 -3.08 13.84 18.52
CA SER A 291 -3.56 14.56 19.71
C SER A 291 -2.71 15.81 20.01
N ALA A 292 -1.38 15.66 20.02
CA ALA A 292 -0.45 16.74 20.30
C ALA A 292 -0.58 17.92 19.34
N ILE A 293 -0.55 17.66 18.02
CA ILE A 293 -0.66 18.72 17.01
C ILE A 293 -2.00 19.44 17.10
N THR A 294 -3.09 18.69 17.33
CA THR A 294 -4.43 19.27 17.46
C THR A 294 -4.49 20.22 18.66
N LYS A 295 -3.94 19.82 19.79
CA LYS A 295 -3.88 20.64 20.99
C LYS A 295 -3.01 21.89 20.77
N VAL A 296 -1.76 21.70 20.36
CA VAL A 296 -0.77 22.79 20.26
C VAL A 296 -1.21 23.87 19.27
N PHE A 297 -1.74 23.50 18.11
CA PHE A 297 -2.21 24.48 17.13
C PHE A 297 -3.45 25.23 17.60
N ASN A 298 -4.39 24.58 18.31
CA ASN A 298 -5.54 25.26 18.90
C ASN A 298 -5.11 26.21 20.01
N ASP A 299 -4.22 25.78 20.90
CA ASP A 299 -3.68 26.63 21.99
C ASP A 299 -2.99 27.86 21.40
N TYR A 300 -2.16 27.70 20.36
CA TYR A 300 -1.53 28.80 19.65
C TYR A 300 -2.56 29.74 19.01
N ALA A 301 -3.56 29.22 18.34
CA ALA A 301 -4.60 29.99 17.65
C ALA A 301 -5.42 30.84 18.66
N ARG A 302 -5.72 30.29 19.83
CA ARG A 302 -6.42 30.97 20.93
C ARG A 302 -5.55 32.05 21.56
N SER A 303 -4.33 31.70 21.96
CA SER A 303 -3.40 32.61 22.62
C SER A 303 -3.06 33.85 21.76
N ASN A 304 -2.98 33.65 20.45
CA ASN A 304 -2.70 34.70 19.47
C ASN A 304 -3.98 35.36 18.90
N LYS A 305 -5.15 35.07 19.44
CA LYS A 305 -6.46 35.63 19.02
C LYS A 305 -6.79 35.42 17.52
N ILE A 306 -6.25 34.39 16.88
CA ILE A 306 -6.59 33.99 15.53
C ILE A 306 -7.99 33.36 15.52
N LEU A 307 -8.28 32.52 16.52
CA LEU A 307 -9.63 32.07 16.86
C LEU A 307 -10.23 32.92 17.94
N ARG A 308 -11.45 33.40 17.71
CA ARG A 308 -12.22 34.20 18.72
C ARG A 308 -12.84 33.26 19.76
N ASP A 309 -13.15 33.76 20.95
CA ASP A 309 -13.68 32.96 22.06
C ASP A 309 -14.98 32.21 21.74
N LYS A 310 -15.78 32.72 20.79
CA LYS A 310 -17.04 32.11 20.36
C LYS A 310 -16.90 31.14 19.18
N GLU A 311 -15.75 31.05 18.55
CA GLU A 311 -15.49 30.15 17.43
C GLU A 311 -15.14 28.76 17.96
N GLU A 312 -15.58 27.72 17.25
CA GLU A 312 -15.21 26.34 17.57
C GLU A 312 -13.70 26.12 17.35
N ASN A 313 -13.12 25.19 18.09
CA ASN A 313 -11.75 24.75 17.85
C ASN A 313 -11.62 24.14 16.47
N LEU A 314 -10.42 24.26 15.90
CA LEU A 314 -10.04 23.56 14.69
C LEU A 314 -10.05 22.06 14.96
N SER A 315 -10.67 21.29 14.09
CA SER A 315 -10.62 19.82 14.17
C SER A 315 -9.23 19.30 13.78
N GLY A 316 -8.93 18.07 14.17
CA GLY A 316 -7.69 17.42 13.73
C GLY A 316 -7.55 17.40 12.20
N ASP A 317 -8.63 17.17 11.46
CA ASP A 317 -8.63 17.14 10.00
C ASP A 317 -8.39 18.51 9.38
N ASP A 318 -8.95 19.58 9.97
CA ASP A 318 -8.66 20.94 9.50
C ASP A 318 -7.16 21.26 9.60
N LEU A 319 -6.51 20.79 10.67
CA LEU A 319 -5.09 21.00 10.95
C LEU A 319 -4.16 20.10 10.14
N ARG A 320 -4.66 18.95 9.67
CA ARG A 320 -3.88 18.00 8.87
C ARG A 320 -4.12 18.15 7.37
N GLU A 321 -5.01 19.04 6.94
CA GLU A 321 -5.16 19.35 5.53
C GLU A 321 -3.85 19.88 4.92
N GLY A 322 -3.31 19.18 3.93
CA GLY A 322 -2.02 19.48 3.31
C GLY A 322 -0.82 19.16 4.18
N LEU A 323 -0.98 18.38 5.25
CA LEU A 323 0.13 17.93 6.10
C LEU A 323 0.83 16.73 5.48
N THR A 324 2.15 16.81 5.33
CA THR A 324 3.04 15.67 5.16
C THR A 324 3.84 15.48 6.46
N ALA A 325 3.71 14.31 7.09
CA ALA A 325 4.36 14.02 8.36
C ALA A 325 4.92 12.59 8.41
N ILE A 326 6.01 12.43 9.14
CA ILE A 326 6.60 11.14 9.48
C ILE A 326 6.76 11.08 10.98
N VAL A 327 6.21 10.02 11.58
CA VAL A 327 6.31 9.71 13.01
C VAL A 327 7.06 8.42 13.17
N SER A 328 8.27 8.47 13.68
CA SER A 328 9.13 7.30 13.89
C SER A 328 9.47 7.17 15.37
N ILE A 329 9.29 6.01 15.93
CA ILE A 329 9.73 5.72 17.30
C ILE A 329 10.62 4.48 17.34
N LYS A 330 11.50 4.46 18.33
CA LYS A 330 12.26 3.27 18.72
C LYS A 330 11.88 2.91 20.14
N ILE A 331 11.34 1.72 20.33
CA ILE A 331 10.85 1.20 21.61
C ILE A 331 11.47 -0.17 21.87
N PRO A 332 11.93 -0.48 23.10
CA PRO A 332 12.58 -1.76 23.38
C PRO A 332 11.69 -2.99 23.17
N GLU A 333 10.43 -2.91 23.59
CA GLU A 333 9.48 -4.03 23.55
C GLU A 333 8.15 -3.60 22.89
N PRO A 334 8.10 -3.49 21.56
CA PRO A 334 6.85 -3.11 20.87
C PRO A 334 5.85 -4.27 20.89
N GLN A 335 4.60 -3.91 21.17
CA GLN A 335 3.45 -4.80 21.14
C GLN A 335 2.59 -4.43 19.94
N PHE A 336 2.61 -5.25 18.91
CA PHE A 336 1.81 -5.05 17.71
C PHE A 336 0.49 -5.81 17.79
N GLU A 337 -0.56 -5.23 17.23
CA GLU A 337 -1.80 -5.94 16.96
C GLU A 337 -1.58 -6.85 15.73
N GLY A 338 -1.36 -8.14 15.98
CA GLY A 338 -1.16 -9.16 14.94
C GLY A 338 0.29 -9.33 14.46
N GLN A 339 0.51 -10.45 13.74
CA GLN A 339 1.83 -10.88 13.26
C GLN A 339 2.41 -9.97 12.16
N THR A 340 1.56 -9.31 11.39
CA THR A 340 1.97 -8.42 10.29
C THR A 340 2.48 -7.05 10.75
N LYS A 341 2.49 -6.79 12.06
CA LYS A 341 3.05 -5.59 12.72
C LYS A 341 2.47 -4.25 12.20
N GLN A 342 1.22 -4.25 11.74
CA GLN A 342 0.59 -3.09 11.08
C GLN A 342 0.18 -1.98 12.03
N LYS A 343 -0.04 -2.31 13.31
CA LYS A 343 -0.55 -1.36 14.32
C LYS A 343 0.12 -1.56 15.67
N LEU A 344 0.58 -0.46 16.28
CA LEU A 344 1.21 -0.50 17.60
C LEU A 344 0.18 -0.34 18.72
N GLY A 345 0.22 -1.27 19.71
CA GLY A 345 -0.67 -1.28 20.87
C GLY A 345 -0.15 -0.60 22.13
N ASN A 346 1.16 -0.36 22.24
CA ASN A 346 1.80 0.19 23.45
C ASN A 346 1.24 1.56 23.88
N ALA A 347 0.54 1.60 25.01
CA ALA A 347 -0.04 2.85 25.54
C ALA A 347 1.01 3.89 25.92
N GLU A 348 2.18 3.48 26.43
CA GLU A 348 3.30 4.35 26.77
C GLU A 348 3.86 5.11 25.56
N ALA A 349 3.79 4.54 24.35
CA ALA A 349 4.19 5.20 23.12
C ALA A 349 3.33 6.46 22.83
N ARG A 350 2.03 6.40 23.13
CA ARG A 350 1.14 7.57 23.02
C ARG A 350 1.60 8.70 23.92
N THR A 351 1.83 8.40 25.20
CA THR A 351 2.23 9.40 26.21
C THR A 351 3.58 10.02 25.88
N ALA A 352 4.54 9.21 25.44
CA ALA A 352 5.87 9.67 25.06
C ALA A 352 5.82 10.63 23.87
N VAL A 353 5.15 10.24 22.79
CA VAL A 353 5.02 11.07 21.57
C VAL A 353 4.21 12.33 21.86
N GLU A 354 3.03 12.21 22.50
CA GLU A 354 2.17 13.35 22.82
C GLU A 354 2.90 14.38 23.69
N GLY A 355 3.61 13.94 24.72
CA GLY A 355 4.36 14.83 25.61
C GLY A 355 5.50 15.56 24.91
N LEU A 356 6.35 14.82 24.18
CA LEU A 356 7.52 15.39 23.50
C LEU A 356 7.10 16.33 22.35
N VAL A 357 6.12 15.92 21.55
CA VAL A 357 5.62 16.76 20.44
C VAL A 357 4.96 18.02 20.98
N THR A 358 4.14 17.93 22.03
CA THR A 358 3.51 19.10 22.64
C THR A 358 4.55 20.10 23.10
N GLU A 359 5.57 19.68 23.83
CA GLU A 359 6.64 20.52 24.33
C GLU A 359 7.42 21.21 23.20
N LYS A 360 8.01 20.38 22.31
CA LYS A 360 8.92 20.88 21.27
C LYS A 360 8.22 21.71 20.20
N LEU A 361 6.99 21.31 19.82
CA LEU A 361 6.21 22.04 18.83
C LEU A 361 5.77 23.41 19.39
N THR A 362 5.38 23.49 20.65
CA THR A 362 5.05 24.78 21.30
C THR A 362 6.23 25.75 21.20
N TYR A 363 7.44 25.33 21.59
CA TYR A 363 8.65 26.13 21.43
C TYR A 363 8.93 26.53 19.99
N PHE A 364 8.75 25.61 19.06
CA PHE A 364 8.96 25.89 17.65
C PHE A 364 8.02 26.97 17.12
N LEU A 365 6.73 26.93 17.48
CA LEU A 365 5.73 27.90 17.03
C LEU A 365 5.99 29.31 17.62
N GLU A 366 6.42 29.39 18.87
CA GLU A 366 6.81 30.64 19.49
C GLU A 366 8.02 31.31 18.81
N GLN A 367 8.99 30.49 18.39
CA GLN A 367 10.17 30.96 17.68
C GLN A 367 9.91 31.27 16.19
N ASN A 368 8.84 30.69 15.60
CA ASN A 368 8.53 30.80 14.17
C ASN A 368 7.08 31.24 13.94
N PRO A 369 6.71 32.48 14.37
CA PRO A 369 5.31 32.93 14.31
C PRO A 369 4.75 33.01 12.89
N GLN A 370 5.59 33.21 11.86
CA GLN A 370 5.14 33.23 10.47
C GLN A 370 4.70 31.82 10.02
N VAL A 371 5.45 30.79 10.39
CA VAL A 371 5.10 29.39 10.13
C VAL A 371 3.79 29.03 10.85
N ALA A 372 3.68 29.38 12.11
CA ALA A 372 2.49 29.14 12.92
C ALA A 372 1.24 29.80 12.29
N LYS A 373 1.35 31.06 11.84
CA LYS A 373 0.25 31.77 11.15
C LYS A 373 -0.12 31.13 9.82
N ALA A 374 0.85 30.64 9.04
CA ALA A 374 0.58 29.95 7.78
C ALA A 374 -0.22 28.67 8.02
N ILE A 375 0.18 27.85 8.98
CA ILE A 375 -0.50 26.59 9.35
C ILE A 375 -1.91 26.85 9.85
N VAL A 376 -2.06 27.70 10.87
CA VAL A 376 -3.37 28.01 11.44
C VAL A 376 -4.28 28.70 10.41
N GLY A 377 -3.74 29.58 9.56
CA GLY A 377 -4.48 30.23 8.50
C GLY A 377 -5.08 29.24 7.50
N LYS A 378 -4.29 28.25 7.06
CA LYS A 378 -4.77 27.16 6.21
C LYS A 378 -5.87 26.36 6.91
N ALA A 379 -5.66 25.99 8.18
CA ALA A 379 -6.63 25.22 8.95
C ALA A 379 -7.96 25.96 9.15
N VAL A 380 -7.95 27.28 9.32
CA VAL A 380 -9.18 28.11 9.38
C VAL A 380 -9.92 28.08 8.06
N VAL A 381 -9.21 28.11 6.93
CA VAL A 381 -9.84 27.97 5.60
C VAL A 381 -10.45 26.59 5.43
N ALA A 382 -9.75 25.54 5.82
CA ALA A 382 -10.25 24.17 5.82
C ALA A 382 -11.50 24.01 6.70
N GLN A 383 -11.50 24.54 7.92
CA GLN A 383 -12.65 24.55 8.81
C GLN A 383 -13.88 25.20 8.15
N ARG A 384 -13.70 26.36 7.55
CA ARG A 384 -14.81 27.06 6.85
C ARG A 384 -15.38 26.24 5.70
N ALA A 385 -14.52 25.62 4.91
CA ALA A 385 -14.95 24.74 3.83
C ALA A 385 -15.72 23.51 4.36
N ARG A 386 -15.23 22.88 5.44
CA ARG A 386 -15.89 21.75 6.09
C ARG A 386 -17.25 22.15 6.68
N MET A 387 -17.34 23.28 7.34
CA MET A 387 -18.61 23.79 7.90
C MET A 387 -19.61 24.14 6.82
N ALA A 388 -19.17 24.75 5.71
CA ALA A 388 -20.04 25.03 4.55
C ALA A 388 -20.57 23.72 3.93
N ALA A 389 -19.70 22.73 3.75
CA ALA A 389 -20.07 21.41 3.25
C ALA A 389 -21.07 20.68 4.18
N ARG A 390 -20.87 20.77 5.50
CA ARG A 390 -21.82 20.22 6.49
C ARG A 390 -23.17 20.90 6.43
N LYS A 391 -23.20 22.24 6.39
CA LYS A 391 -24.45 23.01 6.28
C LYS A 391 -25.22 22.67 5.00
N ALA A 392 -24.54 22.58 3.87
CA ALA A 392 -25.15 22.19 2.60
C ALA A 392 -25.78 20.77 2.69
N ARG A 393 -25.10 19.84 3.34
CA ARG A 393 -25.59 18.47 3.57
C ARG A 393 -26.79 18.43 4.51
N ASP A 394 -26.77 19.22 5.60
CA ASP A 394 -27.88 19.28 6.56
C ASP A 394 -29.14 19.90 5.92
N VAL A 395 -28.99 20.91 5.07
CA VAL A 395 -30.08 21.46 4.27
C VAL A 395 -30.64 20.42 3.30
N ALA A 396 -29.78 19.71 2.59
CA ALA A 396 -30.20 18.63 1.71
C ALA A 396 -30.92 17.50 2.48
N ARG A 397 -30.44 17.12 3.67
CA ARG A 397 -31.09 16.11 4.55
C ARG A 397 -32.45 16.57 5.06
N LYS A 398 -32.62 17.83 5.42
CA LYS A 398 -33.94 18.34 5.84
C LYS A 398 -34.96 18.32 4.71
N SER A 399 -34.53 18.63 3.48
CA SER A 399 -35.39 18.50 2.30
C SER A 399 -35.68 17.04 1.90
N THR A 400 -34.80 16.10 2.27
CA THR A 400 -34.95 14.65 1.97
C THR A 400 -35.69 13.88 3.08
N LEU A 401 -35.79 14.42 4.29
CA LEU A 401 -36.67 13.84 5.34
C LEU A 401 -38.15 14.01 5.04
N GLU A 402 -38.51 14.96 4.17
CA GLU A 402 -39.85 15.13 3.61
C GLU A 402 -40.13 14.25 2.37
N THR A 403 -39.07 13.74 1.72
CA THR A 403 -39.14 12.77 0.63
C THR A 403 -38.18 11.63 0.96
N ASN A 404 -38.69 10.44 1.26
CA ASN A 404 -37.95 9.19 1.49
C ASN A 404 -36.61 9.21 0.76
N MET A 405 -35.48 8.83 1.44
CA MET A 405 -34.10 8.85 0.91
C MET A 405 -34.08 8.38 -0.54
N ALA A 406 -34.31 9.31 -1.48
CA ALA A 406 -34.38 8.96 -2.88
C ALA A 406 -32.96 8.69 -3.37
N LEU A 407 -32.72 7.48 -3.81
CA LEU A 407 -31.54 7.09 -4.58
C LEU A 407 -31.40 8.01 -5.80
N PRO A 408 -30.18 8.24 -6.32
CA PRO A 408 -30.00 9.07 -7.50
C PRO A 408 -30.98 8.66 -8.61
N GLY A 409 -31.75 9.59 -9.17
CA GLY A 409 -32.77 9.27 -10.18
C GLY A 409 -32.23 8.60 -11.45
N LYS A 410 -30.93 8.69 -11.68
CA LYS A 410 -30.24 8.00 -12.78
C LYS A 410 -29.77 6.56 -12.42
N LEU A 411 -29.78 6.18 -11.15
CA LEU A 411 -29.39 4.84 -10.72
C LEU A 411 -30.49 3.84 -11.12
N ALA A 412 -30.11 2.83 -11.90
CA ALA A 412 -30.94 1.64 -12.09
C ALA A 412 -30.49 0.59 -11.05
N ASP A 413 -31.15 0.57 -9.90
CA ASP A 413 -30.80 -0.32 -8.80
C ASP A 413 -31.17 -1.78 -9.05
N CYS A 414 -30.59 -2.70 -8.28
CA CYS A 414 -30.94 -4.13 -8.29
C CYS A 414 -31.94 -4.44 -7.17
N SER A 415 -32.60 -5.60 -7.27
CA SER A 415 -33.71 -5.96 -6.40
C SER A 415 -33.34 -6.90 -5.25
N ASP A 416 -32.17 -7.55 -5.27
CA ASP A 416 -31.72 -8.42 -4.18
C ASP A 416 -31.42 -7.58 -2.92
N PRO A 417 -32.00 -7.89 -1.77
CA PRO A 417 -31.79 -7.15 -0.53
C PRO A 417 -30.44 -7.45 0.13
N ASN A 418 -29.72 -8.50 -0.29
CA ASN A 418 -28.43 -8.87 0.27
C ASN A 418 -27.28 -8.21 -0.49
N PRO A 419 -26.56 -7.23 0.11
CA PRO A 419 -25.45 -6.55 -0.54
C PRO A 419 -24.36 -7.48 -1.08
N LYS A 420 -24.15 -8.64 -0.45
CA LYS A 420 -23.13 -9.62 -0.86
C LYS A 420 -23.41 -10.26 -2.23
N ASN A 421 -24.67 -10.23 -2.67
CA ASN A 421 -25.07 -10.72 -3.98
C ASN A 421 -25.10 -9.62 -5.03
N CYS A 422 -25.00 -8.35 -4.61
CA CYS A 422 -25.20 -7.20 -5.45
C CYS A 422 -23.88 -6.61 -5.93
N GLU A 423 -23.89 -6.08 -7.14
CA GLU A 423 -22.78 -5.35 -7.73
C GLU A 423 -23.30 -4.11 -8.48
N ILE A 424 -22.48 -3.07 -8.54
CA ILE A 424 -22.81 -1.84 -9.26
C ILE A 424 -21.79 -1.57 -10.35
N TYR A 425 -22.29 -1.32 -11.57
CA TYR A 425 -21.49 -0.85 -12.69
C TYR A 425 -21.58 0.67 -12.78
N ILE A 426 -20.43 1.33 -12.76
CA ILE A 426 -20.30 2.75 -13.05
C ILE A 426 -19.93 2.88 -14.50
N VAL A 427 -20.82 3.47 -15.30
CA VAL A 427 -20.74 3.46 -16.76
C VAL A 427 -20.58 4.87 -17.29
N GLU A 428 -19.75 5.03 -18.32
CA GLU A 428 -19.55 6.31 -18.99
C GLU A 428 -20.74 6.64 -19.89
N GLY A 429 -21.40 7.77 -19.61
CA GLY A 429 -22.47 8.33 -20.43
C GLY A 429 -23.81 7.60 -20.38
N ASP A 430 -24.82 8.29 -20.90
CA ASP A 430 -26.21 7.77 -20.93
C ASP A 430 -26.39 6.69 -22.03
N SER A 431 -25.60 6.70 -23.10
CA SER A 431 -25.69 5.74 -24.20
C SER A 431 -25.24 4.33 -23.74
N ALA A 432 -24.02 4.21 -23.24
CA ALA A 432 -23.52 2.95 -22.67
C ALA A 432 -24.36 2.53 -21.45
N GLY A 433 -24.82 3.50 -20.65
CA GLY A 433 -25.75 3.27 -19.55
C GLY A 433 -27.08 2.65 -20.00
N GLY A 434 -27.59 3.00 -21.18
CA GLY A 434 -28.79 2.42 -21.79
C GLY A 434 -28.60 0.96 -22.17
N SER A 435 -27.51 0.64 -22.89
CA SER A 435 -27.15 -0.75 -23.24
C SER A 435 -26.92 -1.60 -22.00
N ALA A 436 -26.18 -1.11 -21.00
CA ALA A 436 -25.92 -1.80 -19.74
C ALA A 436 -27.19 -2.05 -18.93
N LYS A 437 -28.14 -1.09 -18.86
CA LYS A 437 -29.43 -1.27 -18.21
C LYS A 437 -30.29 -2.35 -18.85
N THR A 438 -30.16 -2.53 -20.16
CA THR A 438 -30.86 -3.57 -20.91
C THR A 438 -30.19 -4.94 -20.70
N ALA A 439 -28.86 -4.97 -20.73
CA ALA A 439 -28.04 -6.16 -20.61
C ALA A 439 -28.07 -6.81 -19.21
N ARG A 440 -28.11 -6.03 -18.14
CA ARG A 440 -27.89 -6.45 -16.75
C ARG A 440 -28.84 -7.51 -16.21
N SER A 441 -28.38 -8.27 -15.23
CA SER A 441 -29.26 -8.99 -14.30
C SER A 441 -29.94 -7.98 -13.36
N ARG A 442 -31.27 -7.81 -13.49
CA ARG A 442 -32.03 -6.87 -12.64
C ARG A 442 -32.04 -7.28 -11.18
N ALA A 443 -31.80 -8.55 -10.89
CA ALA A 443 -31.78 -9.06 -9.53
C ALA A 443 -30.54 -8.56 -8.77
N THR A 444 -29.36 -8.66 -9.38
CA THR A 444 -28.07 -8.52 -8.69
C THR A 444 -27.18 -7.40 -9.20
N GLN A 445 -27.49 -6.81 -10.36
CA GLN A 445 -26.65 -5.79 -10.99
C GLN A 445 -27.35 -4.43 -11.05
N ALA A 446 -26.72 -3.42 -10.47
CA ALA A 446 -27.12 -2.02 -10.56
C ALA A 446 -26.27 -1.27 -11.60
N ILE A 447 -26.83 -0.24 -12.25
CA ILE A 447 -26.13 0.61 -13.21
C ILE A 447 -26.24 2.07 -12.78
N LEU A 448 -25.09 2.73 -12.67
CA LEU A 448 -24.98 4.16 -12.43
C LEU A 448 -24.26 4.84 -13.59
N PRO A 449 -24.96 5.47 -14.54
CA PRO A 449 -24.30 6.22 -15.60
C PRO A 449 -23.75 7.55 -15.06
N LEU A 450 -22.52 7.88 -15.44
CA LEU A 450 -21.89 9.17 -15.15
C LEU A 450 -21.93 10.06 -16.40
N ARG A 451 -22.27 11.33 -16.24
CA ARG A 451 -22.31 12.31 -17.33
C ARG A 451 -20.97 13.01 -17.49
N GLY A 452 -20.09 12.42 -18.29
CA GLY A 452 -18.77 12.96 -18.58
C GLY A 452 -17.77 12.78 -17.44
N LYS A 453 -16.68 13.55 -17.50
CA LYS A 453 -15.58 13.48 -16.54
C LYS A 453 -16.00 14.02 -15.18
N ILE A 454 -15.78 13.26 -14.12
CA ILE A 454 -16.02 13.73 -12.75
C ILE A 454 -14.96 14.77 -12.36
N LEU A 455 -15.25 15.52 -11.30
CA LEU A 455 -14.29 16.48 -10.74
C LEU A 455 -13.01 15.76 -10.30
N ASN A 456 -11.85 16.31 -10.67
CA ASN A 456 -10.57 15.87 -10.14
C ASN A 456 -10.45 16.29 -8.67
N VAL A 457 -10.61 15.32 -7.77
CA VAL A 457 -10.61 15.56 -6.33
C VAL A 457 -9.23 15.89 -5.76
N GLU A 458 -8.16 15.60 -6.50
CA GLU A 458 -6.80 15.97 -6.10
C GLU A 458 -6.60 17.49 -6.06
N LYS A 459 -7.33 18.22 -6.93
CA LYS A 459 -7.26 19.69 -7.08
C LYS A 459 -8.41 20.44 -6.41
N ALA A 460 -9.27 19.76 -5.66
CA ALA A 460 -10.51 20.37 -5.20
C ALA A 460 -10.69 20.27 -3.69
N ARG A 461 -11.19 21.35 -3.09
CA ARG A 461 -11.60 21.36 -1.69
C ARG A 461 -12.86 20.53 -1.47
N ILE A 462 -13.06 20.07 -0.25
CA ILE A 462 -14.17 19.19 0.14
C ILE A 462 -15.57 19.79 -0.16
N ASP A 463 -15.72 21.10 -0.02
CA ASP A 463 -16.98 21.78 -0.33
C ASP A 463 -17.34 21.63 -1.82
N ARG A 464 -16.39 21.88 -2.71
CA ARG A 464 -16.56 21.69 -4.16
C ARG A 464 -16.81 20.24 -4.56
N ILE A 465 -16.12 19.31 -3.92
CA ILE A 465 -16.29 17.87 -4.14
C ILE A 465 -17.71 17.44 -3.80
N LEU A 466 -18.23 17.91 -2.66
CA LEU A 466 -19.59 17.60 -2.23
C LEU A 466 -20.68 18.39 -2.99
N GLU A 467 -20.34 19.40 -3.76
CA GLU A 467 -21.25 20.07 -4.70
C GLU A 467 -21.38 19.33 -6.03
N ASN A 468 -20.38 18.52 -6.42
CA ASN A 468 -20.40 17.80 -7.69
C ASN A 468 -21.50 16.72 -7.71
N ALA A 469 -22.35 16.78 -8.73
CA ALA A 469 -23.54 15.91 -8.84
C ALA A 469 -23.16 14.43 -9.02
N GLU A 470 -22.10 14.15 -9.79
CA GLU A 470 -21.66 12.78 -10.08
C GLU A 470 -21.06 12.13 -8.84
N ILE A 471 -20.24 12.86 -8.09
CA ILE A 471 -19.67 12.40 -6.82
C ILE A 471 -20.77 12.19 -5.77
N LYS A 472 -21.74 13.11 -5.66
CA LYS A 472 -22.92 12.90 -4.78
C LYS A 472 -23.67 11.64 -5.15
N ALA A 473 -23.87 11.39 -6.43
CA ALA A 473 -24.59 10.21 -6.89
C ALA A 473 -23.87 8.91 -6.46
N MET A 474 -22.53 8.86 -6.59
CA MET A 474 -21.72 7.71 -6.13
C MET A 474 -21.80 7.53 -4.62
N ILE A 475 -21.58 8.60 -3.83
CA ILE A 475 -21.65 8.54 -2.36
C ILE A 475 -23.02 8.01 -1.89
N THR A 476 -24.09 8.51 -2.52
CA THR A 476 -25.46 8.10 -2.18
C THR A 476 -25.74 6.66 -2.61
N ALA A 477 -25.29 6.25 -3.81
CA ALA A 477 -25.47 4.90 -4.31
C ALA A 477 -24.77 3.86 -3.44
N PHE A 478 -23.54 4.12 -3.01
CA PHE A 478 -22.76 3.18 -2.19
C PHE A 478 -23.27 3.11 -0.75
N GLY A 479 -23.71 4.23 -0.18
CA GLY A 479 -24.27 4.30 1.18
C GLY A 479 -23.22 4.37 2.30
N THR A 480 -21.94 4.24 1.99
CA THR A 480 -20.84 4.15 2.98
C THR A 480 -20.47 5.47 3.65
N GLY A 481 -20.80 6.62 3.03
CA GLY A 481 -20.17 7.90 3.38
C GLY A 481 -18.74 8.02 2.83
N ILE A 482 -18.00 9.02 3.30
CA ILE A 482 -16.62 9.31 2.89
C ILE A 482 -15.77 9.74 4.08
N ARG A 483 -14.44 9.54 3.99
CA ARG A 483 -13.44 9.94 5.00
C ARG A 483 -13.86 9.48 6.41
N GLU A 484 -13.90 10.39 7.40
CA GLU A 484 -14.26 10.10 8.80
C GLU A 484 -15.65 9.47 8.97
N ASN A 485 -16.58 9.74 8.07
CA ASN A 485 -17.92 9.18 8.11
C ASN A 485 -18.05 7.90 7.28
N PHE A 486 -16.95 7.39 6.74
CA PHE A 486 -16.93 6.15 5.98
C PHE A 486 -17.23 4.96 6.90
N ASN A 487 -18.15 4.10 6.46
CA ASN A 487 -18.47 2.85 7.14
C ASN A 487 -18.73 1.77 6.09
N ILE A 488 -17.81 0.82 5.98
CA ILE A 488 -17.86 -0.28 5.01
C ILE A 488 -19.08 -1.20 5.23
N GLU A 489 -19.52 -1.37 6.47
CA GLU A 489 -20.70 -2.21 6.78
C GLU A 489 -22.00 -1.70 6.14
N LYS A 490 -22.02 -0.43 5.72
CA LYS A 490 -23.16 0.19 5.02
C LYS A 490 -23.07 0.07 3.51
N LEU A 491 -22.03 -0.60 3.00
CA LEU A 491 -21.86 -0.79 1.56
C LEU A 491 -23.02 -1.61 0.99
N ARG A 492 -23.65 -1.06 -0.04
CA ARG A 492 -24.85 -1.66 -0.67
C ARG A 492 -24.50 -2.68 -1.76
N TYR A 493 -23.27 -2.77 -2.17
CA TYR A 493 -22.81 -3.62 -3.28
C TYR A 493 -21.49 -4.28 -2.93
N ASP A 494 -21.38 -5.60 -3.09
CA ASP A 494 -20.14 -6.35 -2.88
C ASP A 494 -19.03 -5.94 -3.86
N LYS A 495 -19.42 -5.59 -5.10
CA LYS A 495 -18.49 -5.15 -6.13
C LYS A 495 -18.90 -3.81 -6.72
N ILE A 496 -17.92 -2.91 -6.84
CA ILE A 496 -18.02 -1.64 -7.56
C ILE A 496 -17.17 -1.79 -8.81
N ILE A 497 -17.80 -1.84 -9.96
CA ILE A 497 -17.17 -2.15 -11.23
C ILE A 497 -17.14 -0.89 -12.10
N ILE A 498 -15.95 -0.39 -12.38
CA ILE A 498 -15.74 0.72 -13.32
C ILE A 498 -15.77 0.14 -14.73
N MET A 499 -16.70 0.60 -15.56
CA MET A 499 -16.87 0.17 -16.92
C MET A 499 -16.91 1.39 -17.84
N THR A 500 -15.75 1.75 -18.38
CA THR A 500 -15.52 2.88 -19.27
C THR A 500 -15.13 2.41 -20.67
N ASP A 501 -15.22 3.29 -21.64
CA ASP A 501 -14.80 3.04 -23.01
C ASP A 501 -13.29 2.70 -23.08
N ALA A 502 -12.88 1.92 -24.06
CA ALA A 502 -11.48 1.50 -24.26
C ALA A 502 -10.66 2.58 -25.00
N ASP A 503 -10.93 3.85 -24.72
CA ASP A 503 -10.24 5.00 -25.31
C ASP A 503 -9.54 5.86 -24.24
N VAL A 504 -8.88 6.93 -24.67
CA VAL A 504 -8.12 7.82 -23.76
C VAL A 504 -9.05 8.56 -22.78
N ASP A 505 -10.28 8.86 -23.16
CA ASP A 505 -11.26 9.54 -22.30
C ASP A 505 -11.79 8.58 -21.23
N GLY A 506 -12.10 7.34 -21.60
CA GLY A 506 -12.50 6.29 -20.66
C GLY A 506 -11.39 5.96 -19.65
N ALA A 507 -10.14 5.86 -20.10
CA ALA A 507 -8.98 5.69 -19.21
C ALA A 507 -8.83 6.87 -18.23
N HIS A 508 -9.07 8.11 -18.69
CA HIS A 508 -9.04 9.29 -17.83
C HIS A 508 -10.19 9.29 -16.80
N ILE A 509 -11.40 8.90 -17.19
CA ILE A 509 -12.56 8.79 -16.28
C ILE A 509 -12.28 7.71 -15.20
N ALA A 510 -11.76 6.56 -15.61
CA ALA A 510 -11.34 5.51 -14.66
C ALA A 510 -10.30 6.05 -13.67
N THR A 511 -9.29 6.79 -14.14
CA THR A 511 -8.26 7.40 -13.28
C THR A 511 -8.86 8.42 -12.30
N LEU A 512 -9.80 9.25 -12.73
CA LEU A 512 -10.51 10.21 -11.86
C LEU A 512 -11.31 9.47 -10.78
N MET A 513 -11.98 8.36 -11.11
CA MET A 513 -12.70 7.54 -10.14
C MET A 513 -11.75 6.86 -9.15
N LEU A 514 -10.65 6.29 -9.63
CA LEU A 514 -9.63 5.70 -8.76
C LEU A 514 -9.02 6.74 -7.83
N THR A 515 -8.78 7.97 -8.30
CA THR A 515 -8.34 9.10 -7.46
C THR A 515 -9.36 9.39 -6.36
N PHE A 516 -10.65 9.43 -6.69
CA PHE A 516 -11.72 9.63 -5.72
C PHE A 516 -11.78 8.51 -4.68
N PHE A 517 -11.73 7.24 -5.09
CA PHE A 517 -11.73 6.11 -4.16
C PHE A 517 -10.49 6.11 -3.27
N PHE A 518 -9.31 6.32 -3.84
CA PHE A 518 -8.07 6.37 -3.07
C PHE A 518 -8.07 7.46 -1.99
N ARG A 519 -8.57 8.67 -2.32
CA ARG A 519 -8.55 9.83 -1.40
C ARG A 519 -9.71 9.87 -0.40
N PHE A 520 -10.85 9.29 -0.75
CA PHE A 520 -12.08 9.46 0.04
C PHE A 520 -12.70 8.18 0.55
N MET A 521 -12.38 7.03 -0.04
CA MET A 521 -12.93 5.72 0.28
C MET A 521 -11.85 4.60 0.14
N PRO A 522 -10.63 4.76 0.72
CA PRO A 522 -9.53 3.81 0.49
C PRO A 522 -9.86 2.38 0.92
N ASP A 523 -10.71 2.20 1.93
CA ASP A 523 -11.09 0.89 2.43
C ASP A 523 -11.89 0.07 1.39
N LEU A 524 -12.59 0.72 0.44
CA LEU A 524 -13.21 0.01 -0.68
C LEU A 524 -12.18 -0.73 -1.54
N ILE A 525 -10.99 -0.16 -1.70
CA ILE A 525 -9.89 -0.78 -2.45
C ILE A 525 -9.18 -1.83 -1.58
N LYS A 526 -8.88 -1.49 -0.33
CA LYS A 526 -8.18 -2.37 0.62
C LYS A 526 -8.93 -3.67 0.87
N GLU A 527 -10.25 -3.59 1.01
CA GLU A 527 -11.11 -4.77 1.22
C GLU A 527 -11.50 -5.48 -0.08
N GLY A 528 -11.08 -4.95 -1.24
CA GLY A 528 -11.19 -5.63 -2.53
C GLY A 528 -12.54 -5.51 -3.21
N HIS A 529 -13.26 -4.42 -2.98
CA HIS A 529 -14.57 -4.16 -3.58
C HIS A 529 -14.51 -3.44 -4.93
N VAL A 530 -13.35 -2.91 -5.36
CA VAL A 530 -13.21 -2.11 -6.59
C VAL A 530 -12.60 -2.93 -7.71
N TYR A 531 -13.26 -2.89 -8.89
CA TYR A 531 -12.86 -3.63 -10.08
C TYR A 531 -12.92 -2.76 -11.33
N LEU A 532 -12.10 -3.11 -12.33
CA LEU A 532 -12.17 -2.58 -13.70
C LEU A 532 -12.73 -3.68 -14.60
N ALA A 533 -13.82 -3.40 -15.31
CA ALA A 533 -14.33 -4.28 -16.34
C ALA A 533 -13.38 -4.30 -17.54
N GLN A 534 -13.24 -5.48 -18.15
CA GLN A 534 -12.42 -5.68 -19.34
C GLN A 534 -13.34 -6.07 -20.51
N PRO A 535 -13.89 -5.10 -21.26
CA PRO A 535 -14.62 -5.41 -22.49
C PRO A 535 -13.64 -5.87 -23.57
N PRO A 536 -14.09 -6.67 -24.55
CA PRO A 536 -13.25 -7.07 -25.67
C PRO A 536 -12.90 -5.87 -26.55
N LEU A 537 -11.68 -5.89 -27.10
CA LEU A 537 -11.21 -4.88 -28.06
C LEU A 537 -11.66 -5.18 -29.48
N TYR A 538 -11.82 -6.49 -29.81
CA TYR A 538 -12.14 -6.96 -31.14
C TYR A 538 -13.26 -7.98 -31.14
N LYS A 539 -14.09 -7.90 -32.19
CA LYS A 539 -15.03 -8.93 -32.58
C LYS A 539 -14.61 -9.47 -33.94
N LEU A 540 -14.47 -10.77 -34.06
CA LEU A 540 -14.21 -11.46 -35.32
C LEU A 540 -15.42 -12.34 -35.67
N GLU A 541 -15.97 -12.15 -36.85
CA GLU A 541 -17.04 -12.99 -37.40
C GLU A 541 -16.55 -13.77 -38.63
N LYS A 542 -16.78 -15.07 -38.61
CA LYS A 542 -16.52 -15.96 -39.77
C LYS A 542 -17.52 -17.10 -39.77
N ASN A 543 -18.16 -17.34 -40.94
CA ASN A 543 -19.08 -18.45 -41.13
C ASN A 543 -20.17 -18.56 -40.04
N LYS A 544 -20.76 -17.43 -39.64
CA LYS A 544 -21.78 -17.31 -38.57
C LYS A 544 -21.28 -17.68 -37.16
N LYS A 545 -19.98 -17.82 -36.97
CA LYS A 545 -19.36 -17.93 -35.63
C LYS A 545 -18.74 -16.59 -35.28
N THR A 546 -18.80 -16.26 -34.02
CA THR A 546 -18.25 -15.03 -33.46
C THR A 546 -17.19 -15.37 -32.40
N TRP A 547 -16.07 -14.65 -32.44
CA TRP A 547 -15.01 -14.69 -31.45
C TRP A 547 -14.76 -13.29 -30.95
N TYR A 548 -14.34 -13.17 -29.71
CA TYR A 548 -13.95 -11.92 -29.09
C TYR A 548 -12.48 -11.99 -28.67
N ALA A 549 -11.72 -10.92 -28.88
CA ALA A 549 -10.34 -10.81 -28.46
C ALA A 549 -10.15 -9.57 -27.56
N TYR A 550 -9.39 -9.75 -26.49
CA TYR A 550 -9.14 -8.73 -25.46
C TYR A 550 -7.76 -8.08 -25.65
N SER A 551 -6.94 -8.57 -26.56
CA SER A 551 -5.65 -8.00 -26.96
C SER A 551 -5.35 -8.23 -28.43
N ASP A 552 -4.34 -7.52 -28.96
CA ASP A 552 -3.85 -7.75 -30.34
C ASP A 552 -3.24 -9.15 -30.50
N GLU A 553 -2.59 -9.66 -29.46
CA GLU A 553 -1.99 -10.99 -29.41
C GLU A 553 -3.08 -12.07 -29.49
N GLU A 554 -4.13 -11.94 -28.68
CA GLU A 554 -5.26 -12.87 -28.69
C GLU A 554 -6.00 -12.85 -30.04
N LEU A 555 -6.17 -11.67 -30.67
CA LEU A 555 -6.70 -11.58 -32.01
C LEU A 555 -5.82 -12.31 -33.03
N ALA A 556 -4.50 -12.18 -32.93
CA ALA A 556 -3.56 -12.87 -33.79
C ALA A 556 -3.65 -14.40 -33.63
N ASP A 557 -3.79 -14.88 -32.40
CA ASP A 557 -3.96 -16.32 -32.09
C ASP A 557 -5.28 -16.86 -32.66
N ILE A 558 -6.38 -16.15 -32.47
CA ILE A 558 -7.67 -16.50 -33.06
C ILE A 558 -7.57 -16.55 -34.60
N LEU A 559 -6.91 -15.58 -35.24
CA LEU A 559 -6.70 -15.54 -36.67
C LEU A 559 -5.81 -16.68 -37.18
N ASN A 560 -4.86 -17.15 -36.37
CA ASN A 560 -4.03 -18.31 -36.71
C ASN A 560 -4.84 -19.61 -36.64
N GLU A 561 -5.77 -19.75 -35.71
CA GLU A 561 -6.65 -20.90 -35.55
C GLU A 561 -7.74 -20.93 -36.64
N VAL A 562 -8.41 -19.81 -36.88
CA VAL A 562 -9.57 -19.72 -37.80
C VAL A 562 -9.14 -19.58 -39.25
N GLY A 563 -7.88 -19.19 -39.51
CA GLY A 563 -7.32 -18.90 -40.83
C GLY A 563 -7.56 -17.45 -41.27
N ARG A 564 -6.54 -16.86 -41.88
CA ARG A 564 -6.57 -15.48 -42.41
C ARG A 564 -7.09 -15.47 -43.84
N ASP A 565 -8.38 -15.21 -44.02
CA ASP A 565 -8.98 -15.08 -45.35
C ASP A 565 -9.91 -13.87 -45.47
N GLN A 566 -10.42 -13.62 -46.68
CA GLN A 566 -11.29 -12.49 -46.97
C GLN A 566 -12.69 -12.57 -46.31
N ASN A 567 -13.05 -13.73 -45.75
CA ASN A 567 -14.35 -13.94 -45.09
C ASN A 567 -14.31 -13.51 -43.59
N ASN A 568 -13.15 -13.12 -43.11
CA ASN A 568 -13.00 -12.60 -41.74
C ASN A 568 -13.53 -11.18 -41.68
N LYS A 569 -14.59 -10.95 -40.89
CA LYS A 569 -15.09 -9.63 -40.55
C LYS A 569 -14.56 -9.26 -39.17
N ILE A 570 -13.57 -8.38 -39.12
CA ILE A 570 -12.99 -7.89 -37.88
C ILE A 570 -13.60 -6.49 -37.59
N GLN A 571 -14.19 -6.34 -36.42
CA GLN A 571 -14.64 -5.07 -35.88
C GLN A 571 -13.78 -4.74 -34.65
N ARG A 572 -13.18 -3.54 -34.62
CA ARG A 572 -12.54 -3.00 -33.41
C ARG A 572 -13.58 -2.14 -32.70
N TYR A 573 -13.81 -2.44 -31.42
CA TYR A 573 -14.67 -1.62 -30.59
C TYR A 573 -13.90 -0.39 -30.09
N LYS A 574 -14.48 0.79 -30.26
CA LYS A 574 -13.96 2.05 -29.73
C LYS A 574 -14.66 2.47 -28.46
N GLY A 575 -15.88 2.02 -28.23
CA GLY A 575 -16.66 2.30 -27.05
C GLY A 575 -17.75 1.27 -26.78
N LEU A 576 -18.21 1.23 -25.54
CA LEU A 576 -19.27 0.33 -25.05
C LEU A 576 -20.62 0.58 -25.76
N GLY A 577 -20.85 1.80 -26.25
CA GLY A 577 -22.04 2.16 -27.01
C GLY A 577 -22.16 1.47 -28.38
N GLU A 578 -21.07 0.88 -28.88
CA GLU A 578 -21.07 0.11 -30.12
C GLU A 578 -21.52 -1.36 -29.93
N MET A 579 -21.63 -1.79 -28.68
CA MET A 579 -22.13 -3.13 -28.33
C MET A 579 -23.63 -3.09 -28.10
N ASP A 580 -24.34 -4.07 -28.68
CA ASP A 580 -25.70 -4.34 -28.26
C ASP A 580 -25.75 -4.98 -26.87
N ALA A 581 -26.96 -5.07 -26.29
CA ALA A 581 -27.13 -5.56 -24.93
C ALA A 581 -26.71 -7.02 -24.74
N GLU A 582 -26.89 -7.86 -25.77
CA GLU A 582 -26.52 -9.28 -25.73
C GLU A 582 -25.00 -9.45 -25.76
N GLN A 583 -24.32 -8.70 -26.63
CA GLN A 583 -22.86 -8.68 -26.70
C GLN A 583 -22.23 -8.18 -25.39
N LEU A 584 -22.78 -7.11 -24.81
CA LEU A 584 -22.29 -6.54 -23.55
C LEU A 584 -22.48 -7.52 -22.38
N TRP A 585 -23.62 -8.23 -22.37
CA TRP A 585 -23.85 -9.28 -21.39
C TRP A 585 -22.82 -10.40 -21.53
N ASP A 586 -22.75 -11.01 -22.72
CA ASP A 586 -21.94 -12.21 -22.96
C ASP A 586 -20.43 -12.01 -22.77
N THR A 587 -19.93 -10.78 -22.93
CA THR A 587 -18.49 -10.50 -22.89
C THR A 587 -18.04 -9.80 -21.61
N THR A 588 -18.92 -8.98 -20.99
CA THR A 588 -18.49 -8.02 -19.97
C THR A 588 -19.30 -8.05 -18.68
N MET A 589 -20.57 -8.48 -18.73
CA MET A 589 -21.46 -8.41 -17.58
C MET A 589 -21.87 -9.78 -17.00
N ASP A 590 -21.82 -10.87 -17.80
CA ASP A 590 -22.11 -12.21 -17.33
C ASP A 590 -21.07 -12.65 -16.29
N PRO A 591 -21.45 -12.90 -15.03
CA PRO A 591 -20.52 -13.29 -13.98
C PRO A 591 -19.69 -14.53 -14.28
N GLU A 592 -20.18 -15.42 -15.16
CA GLU A 592 -19.51 -16.67 -15.51
C GLU A 592 -18.46 -16.50 -16.63
N LYS A 593 -18.58 -15.45 -17.45
CA LYS A 593 -17.74 -15.25 -18.65
C LYS A 593 -16.83 -14.03 -18.60
N ARG A 594 -17.25 -13.00 -17.87
CA ARG A 594 -16.55 -11.70 -17.82
C ARG A 594 -15.17 -11.78 -17.19
N VAL A 595 -14.30 -10.88 -17.60
CA VAL A 595 -13.00 -10.64 -16.98
C VAL A 595 -13.06 -9.33 -16.18
N LEU A 596 -12.72 -9.41 -14.90
CA LEU A 596 -12.60 -8.24 -14.03
C LEU A 596 -11.18 -8.15 -13.48
N LEU A 597 -10.58 -6.95 -13.57
CA LEU A 597 -9.33 -6.65 -12.87
C LEU A 597 -9.65 -6.07 -11.50
N ARG A 598 -9.24 -6.74 -10.43
CA ARG A 598 -9.36 -6.21 -9.07
C ARG A 598 -8.33 -5.12 -8.84
N VAL A 599 -8.79 -3.97 -8.38
CA VAL A 599 -7.90 -2.90 -7.93
C VAL A 599 -7.39 -3.22 -6.54
N ALA A 600 -6.08 -3.11 -6.34
CA ALA A 600 -5.45 -3.36 -5.05
C ALA A 600 -4.47 -2.23 -4.69
N ILE A 601 -4.29 -1.98 -3.41
CA ILE A 601 -3.27 -1.10 -2.85
C ILE A 601 -2.26 -1.97 -2.12
N ASP A 602 -0.98 -1.79 -2.42
CA ASP A 602 0.08 -2.28 -1.56
C ASP A 602 0.25 -1.31 -0.39
N GLU A 603 -0.10 -1.75 0.81
CA GLU A 603 -0.05 -0.96 2.04
C GLU A 603 1.36 -0.45 2.40
N ASN A 604 2.40 -1.11 1.88
CA ASN A 604 3.78 -0.68 2.06
C ASN A 604 4.23 0.37 1.02
N SER A 605 3.36 0.74 0.08
CA SER A 605 3.66 1.69 -1.02
C SER A 605 2.87 2.99 -0.89
N GLU A 606 2.33 3.33 0.29
CA GLU A 606 1.50 4.51 0.49
C GLU A 606 2.21 5.81 0.08
N SER A 607 3.49 5.94 0.41
CA SER A 607 4.32 7.09 0.02
C SER A 607 4.46 7.25 -1.49
N GLU A 608 4.67 6.15 -2.22
CA GLU A 608 4.81 6.16 -3.67
C GLU A 608 3.46 6.33 -4.38
N LEU A 609 2.38 5.79 -3.80
CA LEU A 609 1.02 6.00 -4.29
C LEU A 609 0.60 7.45 -4.18
N ASP A 610 0.82 8.09 -3.02
CA ASP A 610 0.54 9.52 -2.84
C ASP A 610 1.30 10.36 -3.87
N LEU A 611 2.59 10.09 -4.03
CA LEU A 611 3.43 10.78 -4.99
C LEU A 611 2.97 10.55 -6.45
N THR A 612 2.52 9.36 -6.77
CA THR A 612 2.00 9.01 -8.11
C THR A 612 0.72 9.77 -8.42
N PHE A 613 -0.25 9.74 -7.50
CA PHE A 613 -1.51 10.50 -7.69
C PHE A 613 -1.25 12.00 -7.76
N ASP A 614 -0.38 12.55 -6.92
CA ASP A 614 -0.02 13.96 -6.96
C ASP A 614 0.71 14.33 -8.27
N THR A 615 1.64 13.50 -8.74
CA THR A 615 2.32 13.69 -10.03
C THR A 615 1.33 13.72 -11.21
N LEU A 616 0.43 12.73 -11.26
CA LEU A 616 -0.46 12.55 -12.40
C LEU A 616 -1.69 13.48 -12.34
N MET A 617 -2.26 13.70 -11.17
CA MET A 617 -3.53 14.36 -10.94
C MET A 617 -3.41 15.68 -10.18
N GLY A 618 -2.25 16.00 -9.62
CA GLY A 618 -1.99 17.19 -8.83
C GLY A 618 -2.01 18.50 -9.61
N GLU A 619 -1.88 19.63 -8.90
CA GLU A 619 -1.98 20.99 -9.47
C GLU A 619 -0.82 21.30 -10.40
N ARG A 620 0.40 20.90 -10.07
CA ARG A 620 1.61 21.21 -10.83
C ARG A 620 1.70 20.42 -12.12
N VAL A 621 2.03 21.12 -13.22
CA VAL A 621 2.13 20.54 -14.57
C VAL A 621 3.49 19.89 -14.82
N GLU A 622 4.55 20.48 -14.27
CA GLU A 622 5.94 20.07 -14.51
C GLU A 622 6.19 18.60 -14.14
N PRO A 623 5.81 18.10 -12.96
CA PRO A 623 6.03 16.70 -12.58
C PRO A 623 5.32 15.73 -13.56
N ARG A 624 4.12 16.10 -14.03
CA ARG A 624 3.38 15.28 -14.99
C ARG A 624 4.04 15.27 -16.37
N ARG A 625 4.57 16.42 -16.83
CA ARG A 625 5.32 16.51 -18.07
C ARG A 625 6.57 15.64 -18.03
N GLU A 626 7.37 15.75 -16.96
CA GLU A 626 8.56 14.95 -16.75
C GLU A 626 8.24 13.45 -16.73
N PHE A 627 7.15 13.07 -16.06
CA PHE A 627 6.66 11.69 -16.06
C PHE A 627 6.35 11.19 -17.48
N ILE A 628 5.62 11.97 -18.28
CA ILE A 628 5.29 11.62 -19.67
C ILE A 628 6.55 11.49 -20.52
N GLU A 629 7.47 12.45 -20.47
CA GLU A 629 8.72 12.45 -21.25
C GLU A 629 9.59 11.24 -20.90
N THR A 630 9.71 10.93 -19.61
CA THR A 630 10.52 9.79 -19.12
C THR A 630 9.94 8.44 -19.55
N ASN A 631 8.59 8.32 -19.58
CA ASN A 631 7.92 7.06 -19.85
C ASN A 631 7.44 6.92 -21.31
N ALA A 632 7.56 7.92 -22.15
CA ALA A 632 7.10 7.90 -23.54
C ALA A 632 7.66 6.73 -24.36
N LYS A 633 8.89 6.31 -24.10
CA LYS A 633 9.55 5.16 -24.76
C LYS A 633 8.89 3.81 -24.48
N PHE A 634 8.08 3.71 -23.44
CA PHE A 634 7.40 2.47 -23.05
C PHE A 634 5.97 2.38 -23.61
N VAL A 635 5.47 3.45 -24.22
CA VAL A 635 4.14 3.47 -24.82
C VAL A 635 4.16 2.64 -26.11
N LYS A 636 3.40 1.54 -26.11
CA LYS A 636 3.31 0.63 -27.27
C LYS A 636 2.18 0.98 -28.22
N ASN A 637 1.09 1.55 -27.70
CA ASN A 637 -0.11 1.87 -28.47
C ASN A 637 -0.46 3.34 -28.29
N LEU A 638 -0.18 4.15 -29.30
CA LEU A 638 -0.70 5.51 -29.39
C LEU A 638 -2.00 5.42 -30.19
N ASP A 639 -3.08 5.92 -29.61
CA ASP A 639 -4.33 6.14 -30.33
C ASP A 639 -4.18 7.44 -31.13
N ILE A 640 -3.65 7.30 -32.38
CA ILE A 640 -3.40 8.40 -33.31
C ILE A 640 -4.51 8.42 -34.36
#